data_98629543a149c470325d47f1331fefa3
#
_entry.id   98629543a149c470325d47f1331fefa3
#
_cell.length_a   1.000
_cell.length_b   1.000
_cell.length_c   1.000
_cell.angle_alpha   90.00
_cell.angle_beta   90.00
_cell.angle_gamma   90.00
#
_symmetry.space_group_name_H-M   'P 1'
#
loop_
_entity.id
_entity.type
_entity.pdbx_description
1 polymer ?
#
loop_
_entity_poly.entity_id
_entity_poly.type
_entity_poly.pdbx_seq_one_letter_code
_entity_poly.pdbx_strand_id
1 'polypeptide(L)'
;DGNGVHFVSANNMKIVRSFCYESGNKQAIRSNSVYALLVDREGVIWIGFYQLGLDYTLYQSGLFSTYAYLPYFDSKEMPVRAIAVSKDEKLIGSRNGLFYIDEKKQRFKSFKVPELRSNMILCIYAFEGKYYIGTYGGGIYILNPSTLTLSDFETADLKSAPFLKGHVFCIKSDDEGSLWMATSMGLYCYRDGKQIRHYTTENSKLPGENVYDICFDSTRKGWICTENGLCIWDPSTNSLKSDMFPEGFIHKDKIRTVYEDSNHELYFLPDKGAIFISDLSMNHFRRMQSGTPLDGKDAMFIIEDHEGWLWIGTNWGLYRYDKKDNFIPYNFVDGLPSSIFITCFPVIDEEGTMWFGNSKGMIYLISEQNGRKAKWHYPVAITDVLVNGKQSVYAKMSRENNVYKIKLEADQRNLTIRFSGFTYSEPAYMSYKCKMEGIDSDWQLLSGQSEITYYDLSSGNYQFRIHRVDDPESEICLMVTIAPRFNAVMWSVTVLVILIITLAYIYYRRRMKRNNLIQSKEKQQPVIEEKYRKSNVTEEECRRLAGELELLMQRDRLYVNPNLKIADLAAILNVSTYTLSYLFNQYLDKNYYDYLNDYRIEEFKRLVGKDEYSKYTLTALAELCGFSSRTSFFRYFKKVIGITPNEYIRSIGKTNGE
;
A
#
# COMPACT_ATOMS: atom_id res chain seq x y z
N ASP A 1 12.58 -45.46 10.44
CA ASP A 1 11.27 -45.03 10.84
C ASP A 1 11.35 -44.37 12.22
N GLY A 2 10.82 -43.18 12.38
CA GLY A 2 10.82 -42.47 13.67
C GLY A 2 11.97 -41.47 13.91
N ASN A 3 12.84 -41.23 12.94
CA ASN A 3 13.97 -40.29 13.09
C ASN A 3 13.84 -38.97 12.30
N GLY A 4 12.67 -38.69 11.72
CA GLY A 4 12.46 -37.49 10.92
C GLY A 4 13.01 -37.61 9.50
N VAL A 5 13.43 -36.47 8.93
CA VAL A 5 13.97 -36.37 7.56
C VAL A 5 15.42 -35.92 7.62
N HIS A 6 16.31 -36.65 6.98
CA HIS A 6 17.73 -36.36 6.92
C HIS A 6 18.18 -36.10 5.49
N PHE A 7 18.95 -35.03 5.31
CA PHE A 7 19.65 -34.71 4.07
C PHE A 7 21.05 -35.25 4.16
N VAL A 8 21.41 -36.09 3.24
CA VAL A 8 22.72 -36.74 3.19
C VAL A 8 23.46 -36.28 1.95
N SER A 9 24.69 -35.79 2.12
CA SER A 9 25.55 -35.43 1.00
C SER A 9 25.91 -36.67 0.19
N ALA A 10 25.61 -36.66 -1.12
CA ALA A 10 25.94 -37.75 -2.01
C ALA A 10 27.47 -37.99 -2.14
N ASN A 11 28.29 -36.96 -1.90
CA ASN A 11 29.73 -37.05 -2.07
C ASN A 11 30.46 -37.74 -0.91
N ASN A 12 29.95 -37.64 0.31
CA ASN A 12 30.65 -38.14 1.49
C ASN A 12 29.75 -38.87 2.48
N MET A 13 28.48 -39.07 2.13
CA MET A 13 27.46 -39.76 2.92
C MET A 13 27.26 -39.20 4.35
N LYS A 14 27.61 -37.93 4.57
CA LYS A 14 27.39 -37.27 5.85
C LYS A 14 26.03 -36.57 5.86
N ILE A 15 25.39 -36.61 7.02
CA ILE A 15 24.15 -35.83 7.23
C ILE A 15 24.53 -34.35 7.23
N VAL A 16 23.92 -33.61 6.29
CA VAL A 16 24.10 -32.15 6.13
C VAL A 16 23.07 -31.39 6.93
N ARG A 17 21.84 -31.92 6.99
CA ARG A 17 20.70 -31.29 7.69
C ARG A 17 19.69 -32.34 8.14
N SER A 18 19.00 -32.06 9.24
CA SER A 18 17.94 -32.90 9.74
C SER A 18 16.71 -32.09 10.11
N PHE A 19 15.55 -32.58 9.78
CA PHE A 19 14.27 -32.07 10.28
C PHE A 19 13.68 -33.14 11.20
N CYS A 20 13.56 -32.80 12.47
CA CYS A 20 13.00 -33.67 13.47
C CYS A 20 11.86 -32.96 14.22
N TYR A 21 10.95 -33.73 14.79
CA TYR A 21 9.92 -33.24 15.69
C TYR A 21 10.60 -32.65 16.93
N GLU A 22 10.18 -31.46 17.32
CA GLU A 22 10.60 -30.79 18.54
C GLU A 22 9.37 -30.26 19.26
N SER A 23 9.15 -30.69 20.48
CA SER A 23 7.97 -30.30 21.27
C SER A 23 7.98 -28.80 21.54
N GLY A 24 6.88 -28.11 21.23
CA GLY A 24 6.74 -26.68 21.40
C GLY A 24 7.32 -25.82 20.27
N ASN A 25 8.03 -26.40 19.31
CA ASN A 25 8.54 -25.71 18.15
C ASN A 25 7.55 -25.83 16.97
N LYS A 26 6.82 -24.75 16.68
CA LYS A 26 5.85 -24.71 15.58
C LYS A 26 6.49 -24.76 14.18
N GLN A 27 7.81 -24.59 14.07
CA GLN A 27 8.56 -24.66 12.82
C GLN A 27 9.21 -26.04 12.60
N ALA A 28 9.18 -26.92 13.60
CA ALA A 28 9.60 -28.31 13.45
C ALA A 28 8.53 -29.11 12.71
N ILE A 29 8.97 -30.22 12.10
CA ILE A 29 8.01 -31.17 11.52
C ILE A 29 7.12 -31.73 12.61
N ARG A 30 5.85 -32.02 12.30
CA ARG A 30 4.83 -32.44 13.27
C ARG A 30 5.02 -33.86 13.83
N SER A 31 5.87 -34.67 13.19
CA SER A 31 6.20 -36.01 13.65
C SER A 31 7.51 -36.50 13.05
N ASN A 32 8.22 -37.36 13.79
CA ASN A 32 9.38 -38.08 13.26
C ASN A 32 8.98 -39.30 12.40
N SER A 33 7.72 -39.73 12.45
CA SER A 33 7.21 -40.84 11.64
C SER A 33 6.80 -40.37 10.27
N VAL A 34 7.77 -40.32 9.37
CA VAL A 34 7.59 -39.87 7.99
C VAL A 34 7.20 -41.09 7.14
N TYR A 35 6.12 -40.96 6.38
CA TYR A 35 5.55 -42.04 5.56
C TYR A 35 5.86 -41.86 4.07
N ALA A 36 5.90 -40.60 3.58
CA ALA A 36 6.18 -40.30 2.19
C ALA A 36 6.98 -38.99 2.07
N LEU A 37 7.84 -38.94 1.07
CA LEU A 37 8.60 -37.72 0.67
C LEU A 37 8.44 -37.50 -0.83
N LEU A 38 8.22 -36.27 -1.21
CA LEU A 38 8.20 -35.82 -2.59
C LEU A 38 8.97 -34.52 -2.70
N VAL A 39 9.86 -34.43 -3.64
CA VAL A 39 10.49 -33.17 -4.04
C VAL A 39 9.85 -32.73 -5.34
N ASP A 40 9.19 -31.59 -5.32
CA ASP A 40 8.55 -31.05 -6.52
C ASP A 40 9.53 -30.30 -7.44
N ARG A 41 9.00 -29.73 -8.51
CA ARG A 41 9.82 -29.01 -9.51
C ARG A 41 10.43 -27.71 -8.98
N GLU A 42 9.85 -27.14 -7.92
CA GLU A 42 10.39 -25.93 -7.25
C GLU A 42 11.45 -26.27 -6.22
N GLY A 43 11.71 -27.54 -5.96
CA GLY A 43 12.57 -28.02 -4.90
C GLY A 43 11.85 -28.01 -3.53
N VAL A 44 10.54 -27.83 -3.51
CA VAL A 44 9.75 -27.98 -2.29
C VAL A 44 9.68 -29.45 -1.91
N ILE A 45 10.03 -29.73 -0.68
CA ILE A 45 9.97 -31.07 -0.13
C ILE A 45 8.65 -31.22 0.62
N TRP A 46 7.83 -32.13 0.14
CA TRP A 46 6.56 -32.49 0.73
C TRP A 46 6.79 -33.71 1.64
N ILE A 47 6.37 -33.60 2.88
CA ILE A 47 6.59 -34.60 3.94
C ILE A 47 5.23 -35.10 4.41
N GLY A 48 4.87 -36.31 4.01
CA GLY A 48 3.65 -36.98 4.43
C GLY A 48 3.86 -37.79 5.71
N PHE A 49 2.98 -37.65 6.69
CA PHE A 49 3.01 -38.35 7.97
C PHE A 49 1.87 -39.36 8.07
N TYR A 50 2.08 -40.39 8.84
CA TYR A 50 1.02 -41.33 9.16
C TYR A 50 -0.03 -40.64 10.05
N GLN A 51 -1.25 -40.49 9.53
CA GLN A 51 -2.42 -39.89 10.22
C GLN A 51 -2.29 -38.44 10.70
N LEU A 52 -1.18 -37.74 10.42
CA LEU A 52 -0.95 -36.35 10.88
C LEU A 52 -0.93 -35.32 9.75
N GLY A 53 -1.25 -35.76 8.51
CA GLY A 53 -1.35 -34.88 7.37
C GLY A 53 0.00 -34.63 6.67
N LEU A 54 0.22 -33.42 6.20
CA LEU A 54 1.28 -33.06 5.31
C LEU A 54 1.99 -31.81 5.79
N ASP A 55 3.32 -31.82 5.81
CA ASP A 55 4.16 -30.63 5.91
C ASP A 55 4.90 -30.40 4.62
N TYR A 56 5.36 -29.21 4.38
CA TYR A 56 6.29 -28.92 3.31
C TYR A 56 7.40 -27.98 3.76
N THR A 57 8.56 -28.11 3.13
CA THR A 57 9.71 -27.25 3.36
C THR A 57 10.52 -27.09 2.09
N LEU A 58 11.31 -26.05 2.00
CA LEU A 58 12.25 -25.89 0.91
C LEU A 58 13.64 -26.33 1.36
N TYR A 59 14.23 -27.22 0.55
CA TYR A 59 15.66 -27.46 0.62
C TYR A 59 16.35 -26.59 -0.42
N GLN A 60 16.49 -25.32 -0.10
CA GLN A 60 17.57 -24.53 -0.66
C GLN A 60 18.54 -24.26 0.49
N SER A 61 19.84 -24.38 0.24
CA SER A 61 20.81 -23.64 1.05
C SER A 61 20.34 -22.20 0.97
N GLY A 62 19.72 -21.69 2.03
CA GLY A 62 19.15 -20.35 2.01
C GLY A 62 20.22 -19.37 1.54
N LEU A 63 19.84 -18.40 0.72
CA LEU A 63 20.74 -17.31 0.32
C LEU A 63 21.22 -16.54 1.54
N PHE A 64 20.35 -16.49 2.56
CA PHE A 64 20.65 -15.87 3.84
C PHE A 64 20.88 -16.92 4.92
N SER A 65 21.82 -16.66 5.78
CA SER A 65 22.01 -17.42 7.01
C SER A 65 21.83 -16.52 8.22
N THR A 66 21.24 -17.06 9.26
CA THR A 66 21.18 -16.39 10.55
C THR A 66 22.52 -16.56 11.24
N TYR A 67 23.11 -15.47 11.67
CA TYR A 67 24.31 -15.52 12.48
C TYR A 67 23.99 -16.14 13.83
N ALA A 68 24.40 -17.39 14.03
CA ALA A 68 24.09 -18.17 15.23
C ALA A 68 25.04 -17.80 16.37
N TYR A 69 24.68 -16.82 17.14
CA TYR A 69 25.34 -16.47 18.40
C TYR A 69 24.58 -16.99 19.64
N LEU A 70 23.68 -17.95 19.42
CA LEU A 70 22.77 -18.53 20.39
C LEU A 70 23.41 -19.08 21.68
N PRO A 71 24.66 -19.59 21.74
CA PRO A 71 25.26 -19.99 23.00
C PRO A 71 25.38 -18.85 24.03
N TYR A 72 25.22 -17.62 23.55
CA TYR A 72 25.50 -16.40 24.30
C TYR A 72 24.27 -15.57 24.64
N PHE A 73 23.06 -16.02 24.22
CA PHE A 73 21.83 -15.25 24.40
C PHE A 73 20.76 -16.02 25.16
N ASP A 74 20.09 -15.34 26.08
CA ASP A 74 19.00 -15.87 26.89
C ASP A 74 17.66 -15.99 26.14
N SER A 75 17.55 -15.42 24.93
CA SER A 75 16.31 -15.43 24.14
C SER A 75 16.54 -15.84 22.70
N LYS A 76 15.66 -16.68 22.16
CA LYS A 76 15.69 -17.17 20.77
C LYS A 76 15.39 -16.07 19.73
N GLU A 77 14.80 -14.95 20.13
CA GLU A 77 14.41 -13.85 19.25
C GLU A 77 14.90 -12.53 19.80
N MET A 78 15.76 -11.84 19.05
CA MET A 78 16.32 -10.57 19.45
C MET A 78 16.35 -9.60 18.27
N PRO A 79 15.52 -8.54 18.30
CA PRO A 79 15.58 -7.49 17.31
C PRO A 79 16.95 -6.80 17.31
N VAL A 80 17.65 -6.87 16.18
CA VAL A 80 18.95 -6.24 15.99
C VAL A 80 18.75 -4.85 15.38
N ARG A 81 19.21 -3.82 16.07
CA ARG A 81 19.05 -2.41 15.72
C ARG A 81 20.30 -1.75 15.20
N ALA A 82 21.46 -2.27 15.58
CA ALA A 82 22.75 -1.75 15.14
C ALA A 82 23.73 -2.89 14.98
N ILE A 83 24.54 -2.83 13.95
CA ILE A 83 25.60 -3.79 13.67
C ILE A 83 26.87 -3.05 13.28
N ALA A 84 28.00 -3.59 13.71
CA ALA A 84 29.29 -3.28 13.15
C ALA A 84 30.03 -4.60 12.96
N VAL A 85 30.58 -4.82 11.78
CA VAL A 85 31.20 -6.08 11.37
C VAL A 85 32.56 -5.77 10.77
N SER A 86 33.55 -6.47 11.23
CA SER A 86 34.85 -6.61 10.58
C SER A 86 35.12 -8.11 10.36
N LYS A 87 36.23 -8.46 9.76
CA LYS A 87 36.57 -9.86 9.44
C LYS A 87 36.40 -10.81 10.63
N ASP A 88 36.97 -10.47 11.77
CA ASP A 88 37.00 -11.33 12.95
C ASP A 88 36.06 -10.87 14.07
N GLU A 89 35.64 -9.61 14.09
CA GLU A 89 34.89 -8.99 15.16
C GLU A 89 33.49 -8.59 14.72
N LYS A 90 32.50 -8.85 15.55
CA LYS A 90 31.11 -8.47 15.33
C LYS A 90 30.54 -7.80 16.60
N LEU A 91 29.94 -6.63 16.41
CA LEU A 91 29.19 -5.95 17.44
C LEU A 91 27.74 -5.93 17.05
N ILE A 92 26.88 -6.30 17.99
CA ILE A 92 25.44 -6.41 17.77
C ILE A 92 24.73 -5.60 18.86
N GLY A 93 24.03 -4.56 18.41
CA GLY A 93 23.20 -3.71 19.26
C GLY A 93 21.74 -4.12 19.18
N SER A 94 21.11 -4.30 20.32
CA SER A 94 19.73 -4.73 20.44
C SER A 94 18.94 -3.91 21.48
N ARG A 95 17.72 -4.34 21.80
CA ARG A 95 16.99 -3.84 22.97
C ARG A 95 17.52 -4.40 24.30
N ASN A 96 18.28 -5.50 24.25
CA ASN A 96 18.72 -6.26 25.41
C ASN A 96 20.20 -6.03 25.75
N GLY A 97 20.83 -5.06 25.12
CA GLY A 97 22.22 -4.71 25.33
C GLY A 97 23.07 -4.72 24.10
N LEU A 98 24.37 -4.55 24.30
CA LEU A 98 25.43 -4.62 23.31
C LEU A 98 26.16 -5.95 23.46
N PHE A 99 26.46 -6.59 22.35
CA PHE A 99 27.16 -7.87 22.32
C PHE A 99 28.38 -7.74 21.41
N TYR A 100 29.53 -8.11 21.94
CA TYR A 100 30.80 -8.17 21.25
C TYR A 100 31.22 -9.62 21.08
N ILE A 101 31.63 -9.99 19.87
CA ILE A 101 32.06 -11.32 19.50
C ILE A 101 33.34 -11.20 18.67
N ASP A 102 34.41 -11.86 19.09
CA ASP A 102 35.67 -12.04 18.35
C ASP A 102 35.84 -13.54 18.09
N GLU A 103 35.54 -13.95 16.87
CA GLU A 103 35.53 -15.38 16.49
C GLU A 103 36.93 -15.99 16.49
N LYS A 104 37.93 -15.23 16.09
CA LYS A 104 39.31 -15.70 16.01
C LYS A 104 39.92 -15.92 17.40
N LYS A 105 39.64 -15.00 18.31
CA LYS A 105 40.15 -15.10 19.72
C LYS A 105 39.18 -15.83 20.63
N GLN A 106 38.01 -16.27 20.09
CA GLN A 106 36.92 -16.90 20.84
C GLN A 106 36.52 -16.10 22.08
N ARG A 107 36.48 -14.78 21.93
CA ARG A 107 36.07 -13.86 23.02
C ARG A 107 34.64 -13.41 22.79
N PHE A 108 33.85 -13.48 23.85
CA PHE A 108 32.51 -12.96 23.88
C PHE A 108 32.32 -12.07 25.12
N LYS A 109 31.65 -10.95 24.96
CA LYS A 109 31.22 -10.11 26.06
C LYS A 109 29.87 -9.45 25.76
N SER A 110 28.96 -9.50 26.74
CA SER A 110 27.71 -8.74 26.70
C SER A 110 27.78 -7.58 27.67
N PHE A 111 27.32 -6.43 27.25
CA PHE A 111 27.22 -5.23 28.06
C PHE A 111 25.74 -4.89 28.25
N LYS A 112 25.30 -4.79 29.47
CA LYS A 112 23.93 -4.47 29.90
C LYS A 112 23.97 -3.50 31.08
N VAL A 113 22.81 -3.03 31.50
CA VAL A 113 22.69 -2.32 32.79
C VAL A 113 23.18 -3.25 33.92
N PRO A 114 24.07 -2.79 34.82
CA PRO A 114 24.47 -1.37 35.08
C PRO A 114 25.67 -0.85 34.27
N GLU A 115 26.38 -1.65 33.48
CA GLU A 115 27.52 -1.17 32.67
C GLU A 115 27.09 -0.11 31.64
N LEU A 116 25.87 -0.24 31.15
CA LEU A 116 25.19 0.74 30.30
C LEU A 116 24.07 1.44 31.07
N ARG A 117 23.81 2.72 30.81
CA ARG A 117 22.63 3.43 31.34
C ARG A 117 21.33 2.98 30.66
N SER A 118 21.42 2.40 29.45
CA SER A 118 20.30 1.87 28.71
C SER A 118 20.71 0.62 27.93
N ASN A 119 19.89 -0.43 27.98
CA ASN A 119 20.12 -1.64 27.19
C ASN A 119 19.75 -1.45 25.70
N MET A 120 18.97 -0.41 25.34
CA MET A 120 18.55 -0.20 23.99
C MET A 120 19.63 0.51 23.18
N ILE A 121 20.31 -0.23 22.33
CA ILE A 121 21.33 0.29 21.42
C ILE A 121 20.64 0.75 20.13
N LEU A 122 20.95 1.96 19.67
CA LEU A 122 20.38 2.55 18.47
C LEU A 122 21.36 2.58 17.29
N CYS A 123 22.63 2.87 17.55
CA CYS A 123 23.67 2.88 16.52
C CYS A 123 25.02 2.42 17.06
N ILE A 124 25.85 1.91 16.17
CA ILE A 124 27.26 1.56 16.42
C ILE A 124 28.08 2.11 15.26
N TYR A 125 29.13 2.82 15.54
CA TYR A 125 30.02 3.41 14.55
C TYR A 125 31.48 3.12 14.88
N ALA A 126 32.21 2.50 13.93
CA ALA A 126 33.64 2.25 14.08
C ALA A 126 34.43 3.49 13.63
N PHE A 127 35.29 4.01 14.50
CA PHE A 127 36.13 5.16 14.20
C PHE A 127 37.44 5.09 14.99
N GLU A 128 38.55 5.29 14.31
CA GLU A 128 39.92 5.27 14.91
C GLU A 128 40.21 4.07 15.82
N GLY A 129 39.78 2.87 15.36
CA GLY A 129 40.02 1.61 16.08
C GLY A 129 39.20 1.43 17.37
N LYS A 130 38.19 2.24 17.58
CA LYS A 130 37.21 2.16 18.65
C LYS A 130 35.80 2.08 18.08
N TYR A 131 34.84 1.64 18.91
CA TYR A 131 33.44 1.64 18.56
C TYR A 131 32.68 2.66 19.41
N TYR A 132 31.97 3.56 18.73
CA TYR A 132 31.07 4.54 19.35
C TYR A 132 29.67 3.99 19.35
N ILE A 133 29.03 3.91 20.50
CA ILE A 133 27.74 3.25 20.70
C ILE A 133 26.73 4.28 21.19
N GLY A 134 25.71 4.56 20.33
CA GLY A 134 24.59 5.40 20.69
C GLY A 134 23.44 4.59 21.27
N THR A 135 22.81 5.12 22.31
CA THR A 135 21.77 4.44 23.07
C THR A 135 20.48 5.25 23.15
N TYR A 136 19.39 4.58 23.50
CA TYR A 136 18.11 5.22 23.80
C TYR A 136 18.09 5.68 25.27
N GLY A 137 18.30 6.97 25.49
CA GLY A 137 18.26 7.59 26.83
C GLY A 137 19.50 7.37 27.70
N GLY A 138 20.53 6.71 27.19
CA GLY A 138 21.78 6.47 27.93
C GLY A 138 23.00 7.23 27.38
N GLY A 139 22.81 8.03 26.30
CA GLY A 139 23.90 8.77 25.65
C GLY A 139 24.82 7.90 24.83
N ILE A 140 26.10 8.23 24.81
CA ILE A 140 27.15 7.60 23.99
C ILE A 140 28.20 6.92 24.88
N TYR A 141 28.62 5.73 24.42
CA TYR A 141 29.74 4.98 25.00
C TYR A 141 30.80 4.74 23.94
N ILE A 142 32.04 4.55 24.43
CA ILE A 142 33.16 4.12 23.61
C ILE A 142 33.61 2.75 24.09
N LEU A 143 33.60 1.77 23.18
CA LEU A 143 34.15 0.45 23.41
C LEU A 143 35.55 0.37 22.78
N ASN A 144 36.53 0.02 23.61
CA ASN A 144 37.84 -0.38 23.11
C ASN A 144 37.85 -1.91 22.86
N PRO A 145 37.96 -2.37 21.63
CA PRO A 145 37.88 -3.80 21.29
C PRO A 145 39.08 -4.60 21.82
N SER A 146 40.26 -3.97 22.00
CA SER A 146 41.46 -4.64 22.48
C SER A 146 41.34 -5.03 23.95
N THR A 147 40.80 -4.15 24.78
CA THR A 147 40.67 -4.33 26.25
C THR A 147 39.30 -4.79 26.67
N LEU A 148 38.30 -4.69 25.78
CA LEU A 148 36.86 -4.87 26.07
C LEU A 148 36.38 -3.97 27.24
N THR A 149 36.93 -2.77 27.32
CA THR A 149 36.49 -1.75 28.29
C THR A 149 35.50 -0.81 27.61
N LEU A 150 34.41 -0.57 28.31
CA LEU A 150 33.40 0.42 27.93
C LEU A 150 33.65 1.67 28.77
N SER A 151 33.74 2.82 28.13
CA SER A 151 33.84 4.13 28.76
C SER A 151 32.78 5.07 28.27
N ASP A 152 32.43 6.06 29.04
CA ASP A 152 31.59 7.16 28.58
C ASP A 152 32.34 7.97 27.52
N PHE A 153 31.56 8.58 26.61
CA PHE A 153 32.11 9.57 25.70
C PHE A 153 32.45 10.83 26.48
N GLU A 154 33.72 10.97 26.86
CA GLU A 154 34.22 12.12 27.62
C GLU A 154 34.69 13.22 26.66
N THR A 155 34.25 14.45 26.90
CA THR A 155 34.77 15.65 26.25
C THR A 155 35.22 16.67 27.30
N ALA A 156 36.07 17.61 26.91
CA ALA A 156 36.57 18.65 27.83
C ALA A 156 35.44 19.50 28.46
N ASP A 157 34.29 19.54 27.82
CA ASP A 157 33.13 20.38 28.20
C ASP A 157 32.02 19.59 28.91
N LEU A 158 32.25 18.38 29.36
CA LEU A 158 31.27 17.33 29.67
C LEU A 158 30.37 17.56 30.88
N LYS A 159 30.65 18.54 31.72
CA LYS A 159 29.80 18.82 32.90
C LYS A 159 28.40 19.32 32.54
N SER A 160 28.15 19.63 31.27
CA SER A 160 26.89 20.21 30.77
C SER A 160 26.33 19.59 29.47
N ALA A 161 26.85 18.48 28.98
CA ALA A 161 26.34 17.91 27.73
C ALA A 161 24.98 17.20 27.94
N PRO A 162 23.85 17.80 27.50
CA PRO A 162 22.50 17.27 27.77
C PRO A 162 22.28 15.91 27.12
N PHE A 163 22.97 15.61 25.98
CA PHE A 163 22.80 14.35 25.24
C PHE A 163 23.31 13.10 26.01
N LEU A 164 24.03 13.24 27.10
CA LEU A 164 24.42 12.10 27.97
C LEU A 164 23.21 11.34 28.52
N LYS A 165 22.03 11.96 28.52
CA LYS A 165 20.74 11.36 28.91
C LYS A 165 19.75 11.30 27.73
N GLY A 166 20.16 11.77 26.54
CA GLY A 166 19.34 11.80 25.35
C GLY A 166 19.41 10.51 24.53
N HIS A 167 18.62 10.48 23.48
CA HIS A 167 18.69 9.43 22.47
C HIS A 167 19.75 9.80 21.44
N VAL A 168 20.59 8.84 21.08
CA VAL A 168 21.59 9.01 20.01
C VAL A 168 21.26 8.04 18.90
N PHE A 169 20.70 8.58 17.82
CA PHE A 169 20.13 7.78 16.74
C PHE A 169 21.18 7.35 15.72
N CYS A 170 22.13 8.22 15.40
CA CYS A 170 23.18 7.96 14.42
C CYS A 170 24.49 8.67 14.81
N ILE A 171 25.60 8.04 14.48
CA ILE A 171 26.96 8.60 14.61
C ILE A 171 27.68 8.33 13.30
N LYS A 172 28.27 9.36 12.69
CA LYS A 172 29.08 9.26 11.46
C LYS A 172 30.24 10.25 11.50
N SER A 173 31.28 10.01 10.73
CA SER A 173 32.34 10.99 10.53
C SER A 173 32.23 11.68 9.19
N ASP A 174 32.66 12.94 9.13
CA ASP A 174 32.93 13.60 7.85
C ASP A 174 34.35 13.27 7.35
N ASP A 175 34.68 13.72 6.15
CA ASP A 175 36.00 13.50 5.52
C ASP A 175 37.15 14.22 6.27
N GLU A 176 36.81 15.16 7.14
CA GLU A 176 37.81 15.90 7.96
C GLU A 176 38.05 15.23 9.32
N GLY A 177 37.42 14.06 9.58
CA GLY A 177 37.54 13.32 10.82
C GLY A 177 36.70 13.89 11.99
N SER A 178 35.73 14.77 11.73
CA SER A 178 34.80 15.19 12.77
C SER A 178 33.71 14.16 12.95
N LEU A 179 33.38 13.85 14.20
CA LEU A 179 32.26 12.98 14.56
C LEU A 179 30.97 13.78 14.68
N TRP A 180 29.99 13.40 13.90
CA TRP A 180 28.65 13.95 13.90
C TRP A 180 27.69 13.00 14.61
N MET A 181 26.87 13.55 15.49
CA MET A 181 25.97 12.80 16.36
C MET A 181 24.56 13.33 16.20
N ALA A 182 23.71 12.53 15.59
CA ALA A 182 22.29 12.78 15.42
C ALA A 182 21.53 12.35 16.67
N THR A 183 20.91 13.30 17.36
CA THR A 183 20.33 13.07 18.70
C THR A 183 18.88 13.58 18.81
N SER A 184 18.24 13.30 19.94
CA SER A 184 16.96 13.88 20.32
C SER A 184 17.05 15.35 20.80
N MET A 185 18.24 15.94 20.78
CA MET A 185 18.52 17.30 21.24
C MET A 185 19.33 18.07 20.19
N GLY A 186 19.04 17.85 18.94
CA GLY A 186 19.73 18.45 17.80
C GLY A 186 20.90 17.63 17.29
N LEU A 187 21.74 18.28 16.50
CA LEU A 187 22.89 17.71 15.82
C LEU A 187 24.19 18.25 16.41
N TYR A 188 25.01 17.37 16.93
CA TYR A 188 26.32 17.69 17.50
C TYR A 188 27.45 17.31 16.55
N CYS A 189 28.52 18.10 16.57
CA CYS A 189 29.75 17.83 15.84
C CYS A 189 30.94 17.98 16.76
N TYR A 190 31.79 16.95 16.83
CA TYR A 190 33.00 16.91 17.66
C TYR A 190 34.22 16.63 16.80
N ARG A 191 35.34 17.27 17.16
CA ARG A 191 36.66 16.99 16.58
C ARG A 191 37.71 17.07 17.68
N ASP A 192 38.61 16.09 17.75
CA ASP A 192 39.65 15.98 18.77
C ASP A 192 39.11 16.07 20.20
N GLY A 193 37.96 15.47 20.46
CA GLY A 193 37.29 15.47 21.77
C GLY A 193 36.68 16.81 22.19
N LYS A 194 36.61 17.81 21.30
CA LYS A 194 35.98 19.10 21.55
C LYS A 194 34.71 19.25 20.72
N GLN A 195 33.66 19.80 21.32
CA GLN A 195 32.47 20.21 20.60
C GLN A 195 32.80 21.42 19.74
N ILE A 196 32.68 21.24 18.44
CA ILE A 196 32.87 22.35 17.47
C ILE A 196 31.57 22.95 17.00
N ARG A 197 30.46 22.17 17.03
CA ARG A 197 29.13 22.64 16.63
C ARG A 197 28.01 21.94 17.39
N HIS A 198 26.94 22.67 17.61
CA HIS A 198 25.67 22.13 18.08
C HIS A 198 24.54 22.90 17.40
N TYR A 199 23.81 22.23 16.53
CA TYR A 199 22.68 22.80 15.81
C TYR A 199 21.38 22.38 16.47
N THR A 200 20.53 23.35 16.77
CA THR A 200 19.17 23.19 17.32
C THR A 200 18.19 23.99 16.48
N THR A 201 16.91 23.80 16.71
CA THR A 201 15.85 24.60 16.07
C THR A 201 15.91 26.07 16.48
N GLU A 202 16.47 26.37 17.65
CA GLU A 202 16.61 27.75 18.18
C GLU A 202 17.78 28.51 17.56
N ASN A 203 18.90 27.82 17.25
CA ASN A 203 20.14 28.49 16.80
C ASN A 203 20.46 28.27 15.33
N SER A 204 19.63 27.52 14.62
CA SER A 204 19.87 27.15 13.21
C SER A 204 18.58 26.95 12.44
N LYS A 205 18.70 26.62 11.16
CA LYS A 205 17.56 26.20 10.31
C LYS A 205 17.28 24.69 10.39
N LEU A 206 17.59 24.04 11.52
CA LEU A 206 17.24 22.67 11.76
C LEU A 206 15.71 22.54 11.86
N PRO A 207 15.04 21.67 11.06
CA PRO A 207 13.59 21.62 11.05
C PRO A 207 12.96 20.98 12.30
N GLY A 208 13.71 20.13 13.02
CA GLY A 208 13.27 19.42 14.23
C GLY A 208 14.43 19.03 15.12
N GLU A 209 14.17 18.94 16.43
CA GLU A 209 15.20 18.59 17.42
C GLU A 209 15.60 17.10 17.37
N ASN A 210 14.65 16.21 17.02
CA ASN A 210 14.98 14.81 16.83
C ASN A 210 15.63 14.61 15.46
N VAL A 211 16.94 14.48 15.45
CA VAL A 211 17.74 14.17 14.26
C VAL A 211 17.97 12.67 14.21
N TYR A 212 17.47 12.01 13.18
CA TYR A 212 17.50 10.53 13.05
C TYR A 212 18.73 10.03 12.32
N ASP A 213 19.18 10.74 11.31
CA ASP A 213 20.35 10.37 10.51
C ASP A 213 21.05 11.58 9.92
N ILE A 214 22.30 11.41 9.57
CA ILE A 214 23.08 12.30 8.73
C ILE A 214 23.78 11.48 7.65
N CYS A 215 23.66 11.87 6.38
CA CYS A 215 24.35 11.27 5.26
C CYS A 215 25.22 12.32 4.60
N PHE A 216 26.51 12.05 4.40
CA PHE A 216 27.38 12.89 3.62
C PHE A 216 27.40 12.38 2.18
N ASP A 217 27.06 13.27 1.25
CA ASP A 217 27.10 12.97 -0.18
C ASP A 217 28.52 13.11 -0.75
N SER A 218 28.71 12.66 -1.98
CA SER A 218 29.99 12.75 -2.71
C SER A 218 30.48 14.20 -2.92
N THR A 219 29.60 15.20 -2.73
CA THR A 219 29.96 16.63 -2.72
C THR A 219 30.30 17.17 -1.33
N ARG A 220 30.36 16.29 -0.32
CA ARG A 220 30.60 16.58 1.10
C ARG A 220 29.47 17.34 1.81
N LYS A 221 28.31 17.51 1.21
CA LYS A 221 27.14 18.06 1.90
C LYS A 221 26.58 17.02 2.85
N GLY A 222 26.14 17.48 4.04
CA GLY A 222 25.48 16.63 5.02
C GLY A 222 23.96 16.73 4.89
N TRP A 223 23.30 15.62 4.56
CA TRP A 223 21.86 15.49 4.53
C TRP A 223 21.36 15.10 5.91
N ILE A 224 20.61 15.97 6.57
CA ILE A 224 20.21 15.82 7.97
C ILE A 224 18.72 15.51 8.01
N CYS A 225 18.40 14.33 8.54
CA CYS A 225 17.04 13.77 8.59
C CYS A 225 16.42 14.04 9.95
N THR A 226 15.28 14.72 10.00
CA THR A 226 14.60 15.06 11.25
C THR A 226 13.15 14.58 11.29
N GLU A 227 12.50 14.76 12.42
CA GLU A 227 11.07 14.49 12.61
C GLU A 227 10.15 15.39 11.77
N ASN A 228 10.61 16.61 11.45
CA ASN A 228 9.86 17.64 10.75
C ASN A 228 10.44 17.95 9.37
N GLY A 229 11.17 16.99 8.77
CA GLY A 229 11.72 17.13 7.44
C GLY A 229 13.22 17.00 7.37
N LEU A 230 13.76 17.60 6.32
CA LEU A 230 15.14 17.48 5.88
C LEU A 230 15.80 18.85 5.81
N CYS A 231 17.07 18.93 6.15
CA CYS A 231 17.93 20.08 5.85
C CYS A 231 19.31 19.60 5.36
N ILE A 232 20.04 20.52 4.72
CA ILE A 232 21.36 20.26 4.16
C ILE A 232 22.38 21.11 4.90
N TRP A 233 23.41 20.47 5.43
CA TRP A 233 24.60 21.14 5.89
C TRP A 233 25.56 21.35 4.71
N ASP A 234 25.97 22.61 4.52
CA ASP A 234 26.88 22.99 3.45
C ASP A 234 28.27 23.26 4.07
N PRO A 235 29.30 22.45 3.76
CA PRO A 235 30.62 22.62 4.32
C PRO A 235 31.28 23.96 3.94
N SER A 236 30.94 24.51 2.79
CA SER A 236 31.54 25.78 2.30
C SER A 236 31.09 27.01 3.09
N THR A 237 29.83 27.02 3.49
CA THR A 237 29.21 28.11 4.28
C THR A 237 29.09 27.76 5.77
N ASN A 238 29.32 26.50 6.11
CA ASN A 238 29.15 25.95 7.45
C ASN A 238 27.78 26.26 8.05
N SER A 239 26.75 26.19 7.24
CA SER A 239 25.36 26.54 7.62
C SER A 239 24.37 25.48 7.18
N LEU A 240 23.21 25.42 7.85
CA LEU A 240 22.09 24.60 7.49
C LEU A 240 21.16 25.34 6.53
N LYS A 241 20.67 24.64 5.51
CA LYS A 241 19.70 25.11 4.53
C LYS A 241 18.49 24.17 4.50
N SER A 242 17.27 24.69 4.69
CA SER A 242 16.04 23.91 4.70
C SER A 242 15.04 24.34 3.62
N ASP A 243 15.32 25.42 2.91
CA ASP A 243 14.45 26.10 1.95
C ASP A 243 14.76 25.73 0.48
N MET A 244 15.56 24.70 0.24
CA MET A 244 16.02 24.29 -1.09
C MET A 244 15.14 23.22 -1.76
N PHE A 245 14.08 22.78 -1.10
CA PHE A 245 13.28 21.66 -1.59
C PHE A 245 12.11 22.15 -2.45
N PRO A 246 11.84 21.49 -3.60
CA PRO A 246 10.73 21.85 -4.46
C PRO A 246 9.36 21.69 -3.77
N GLU A 247 8.39 22.47 -4.27
CA GLU A 247 7.00 22.32 -3.82
C GLU A 247 6.48 20.90 -4.12
N GLY A 248 5.86 20.26 -3.11
CA GLY A 248 5.38 18.88 -3.23
C GLY A 248 6.39 17.79 -2.81
N PHE A 249 7.63 18.17 -2.47
CA PHE A 249 8.57 17.27 -1.83
C PHE A 249 8.24 17.09 -0.33
N ILE A 250 8.53 15.92 0.24
CA ILE A 250 8.27 15.54 1.64
C ILE A 250 9.13 16.28 2.67
N HIS A 251 9.48 17.52 2.42
CA HIS A 251 10.40 18.30 3.26
C HIS A 251 9.90 18.59 4.68
N LYS A 252 8.60 18.36 4.95
CA LYS A 252 7.99 18.52 6.28
C LYS A 252 7.61 17.18 6.93
N ASP A 253 7.80 16.07 6.24
CA ASP A 253 7.52 14.75 6.79
C ASP A 253 8.76 14.21 7.51
N LYS A 254 8.54 13.32 8.47
CA LYS A 254 9.64 12.61 9.13
C LYS A 254 10.43 11.79 8.12
N ILE A 255 11.72 12.11 7.96
CA ILE A 255 12.65 11.40 7.10
C ILE A 255 13.52 10.48 7.96
N ARG A 256 13.60 9.22 7.58
CA ARG A 256 14.37 8.20 8.28
C ARG A 256 15.83 8.28 7.94
N THR A 257 16.15 8.31 6.66
CA THR A 257 17.51 8.34 6.15
C THR A 257 17.57 8.84 4.71
N VAL A 258 18.72 9.26 4.26
CA VAL A 258 19.07 9.54 2.87
C VAL A 258 20.23 8.64 2.49
N TYR A 259 20.20 8.10 1.28
CA TYR A 259 21.25 7.25 0.72
C TYR A 259 21.66 7.75 -0.64
N GLU A 260 22.95 7.88 -0.91
CA GLU A 260 23.52 8.13 -2.24
C GLU A 260 24.03 6.82 -2.84
N ASP A 261 23.63 6.50 -4.06
CA ASP A 261 24.11 5.34 -4.78
C ASP A 261 25.37 5.65 -5.63
N SER A 262 25.94 4.61 -6.25
CA SER A 262 27.11 4.74 -7.12
C SER A 262 26.89 5.60 -8.38
N ASN A 263 25.65 5.85 -8.76
CA ASN A 263 25.28 6.73 -9.87
C ASN A 263 25.05 8.18 -9.42
N HIS A 264 25.31 8.49 -8.15
CA HIS A 264 25.03 9.80 -7.53
C HIS A 264 23.53 10.16 -7.51
N GLU A 265 22.64 9.16 -7.48
CA GLU A 265 21.23 9.36 -7.19
C GLU A 265 21.01 9.30 -5.66
N LEU A 266 20.22 10.23 -5.16
CA LEU A 266 19.83 10.32 -3.76
C LEU A 266 18.48 9.64 -3.55
N TYR A 267 18.41 8.74 -2.60
CA TYR A 267 17.20 8.04 -2.17
C TYR A 267 16.77 8.55 -0.81
N PHE A 268 15.58 9.14 -0.73
CA PHE A 268 15.00 9.68 0.50
C PHE A 268 13.96 8.71 1.03
N LEU A 269 14.19 8.21 2.22
CA LEU A 269 13.32 7.24 2.89
C LEU A 269 12.49 7.93 3.98
N PRO A 270 11.22 8.25 3.73
CA PRO A 270 10.34 8.77 4.76
C PRO A 270 10.00 7.68 5.80
N ASP A 271 9.51 8.09 6.95
CA ASP A 271 9.05 7.15 7.99
C ASP A 271 7.88 6.28 7.49
N LYS A 272 7.06 6.86 6.61
CA LYS A 272 5.94 6.18 5.94
C LYS A 272 5.84 6.60 4.49
N GLY A 273 5.43 5.65 3.66
CA GLY A 273 5.12 5.92 2.25
C GLY A 273 6.28 5.64 1.30
N ALA A 274 6.19 6.22 0.11
CA ALA A 274 7.09 5.89 -1.00
C ALA A 274 8.46 6.54 -0.87
N ILE A 275 9.48 5.85 -1.38
CA ILE A 275 10.84 6.39 -1.54
C ILE A 275 10.83 7.47 -2.63
N PHE A 276 11.51 8.59 -2.37
CA PHE A 276 11.75 9.63 -3.35
C PHE A 276 13.19 9.55 -3.84
N ILE A 277 13.40 9.87 -5.10
CA ILE A 277 14.70 9.80 -5.76
C ILE A 277 14.98 11.15 -6.41
N SER A 278 16.22 11.63 -6.29
CA SER A 278 16.68 12.83 -6.94
C SER A 278 18.14 12.73 -7.34
N ASP A 279 18.57 13.60 -8.23
CA ASP A 279 19.98 13.87 -8.46
C ASP A 279 20.56 14.78 -7.34
N LEU A 280 21.89 14.89 -7.27
CA LEU A 280 22.58 15.76 -6.30
C LEU A 280 22.24 17.27 -6.45
N SER A 281 21.76 17.67 -7.62
CA SER A 281 21.36 19.04 -7.90
C SER A 281 19.96 19.39 -7.42
N MET A 282 19.18 18.38 -7.02
CA MET A 282 17.79 18.50 -6.60
C MET A 282 16.84 19.06 -7.67
N ASN A 283 17.20 18.91 -8.95
CA ASN A 283 16.40 19.41 -10.07
C ASN A 283 15.40 18.41 -10.60
N HIS A 284 15.64 17.09 -10.40
CA HIS A 284 14.84 16.02 -10.93
C HIS A 284 14.35 15.09 -9.81
N PHE A 285 13.17 15.41 -9.29
CA PHE A 285 12.51 14.57 -8.30
C PHE A 285 11.59 13.56 -8.96
N ARG A 286 11.73 12.30 -8.56
CA ARG A 286 10.79 11.24 -8.92
C ARG A 286 10.39 10.45 -7.69
N ARG A 287 9.15 10.05 -7.63
CA ARG A 287 8.65 9.10 -6.64
C ARG A 287 8.85 7.71 -7.19
N MET A 288 9.33 6.78 -6.38
CA MET A 288 9.35 5.37 -6.76
C MET A 288 7.92 4.94 -7.09
N GLN A 289 7.72 4.37 -8.29
CA GLN A 289 6.40 4.28 -8.92
C GLN A 289 5.39 3.53 -8.05
N SER A 290 4.16 4.05 -8.00
CA SER A 290 3.00 3.30 -7.55
C SER A 290 2.82 2.08 -8.48
N GLY A 291 2.42 0.93 -7.92
CA GLY A 291 2.33 -0.32 -8.67
C GLY A 291 3.63 -1.14 -8.67
N THR A 292 4.65 -0.75 -7.90
CA THR A 292 5.81 -1.59 -7.59
C THR A 292 5.51 -2.51 -6.38
N PRO A 293 6.28 -3.58 -6.18
CA PRO A 293 6.16 -4.44 -5.00
C PRO A 293 6.39 -3.72 -3.66
N LEU A 294 6.92 -2.50 -3.67
CA LEU A 294 7.12 -1.65 -2.49
C LEU A 294 5.89 -0.82 -2.13
N ASP A 295 4.86 -0.81 -2.99
CA ASP A 295 3.66 0.00 -2.74
C ASP A 295 2.98 -0.41 -1.43
N GLY A 296 2.67 0.59 -0.59
CA GLY A 296 2.10 0.39 0.74
C GLY A 296 3.06 -0.17 1.80
N LYS A 297 4.37 -0.26 1.51
CA LYS A 297 5.40 -0.72 2.47
C LYS A 297 6.29 0.43 2.88
N ASP A 298 6.71 0.42 4.16
CA ASP A 298 7.64 1.40 4.69
C ASP A 298 9.08 0.88 4.55
N ALA A 299 9.93 1.63 3.86
CA ALA A 299 11.34 1.29 3.73
C ALA A 299 12.10 1.61 5.02
N MET A 300 12.86 0.64 5.52
CA MET A 300 13.63 0.74 6.75
C MET A 300 15.08 1.11 6.52
N PHE A 301 15.64 0.61 5.43
CA PHE A 301 16.99 0.91 4.97
C PHE A 301 17.12 0.66 3.48
N ILE A 302 18.19 1.19 2.90
CA ILE A 302 18.65 0.96 1.55
C ILE A 302 20.17 0.86 1.53
N ILE A 303 20.71 -0.04 0.74
CA ILE A 303 22.16 -0.19 0.51
C ILE A 303 22.40 -0.77 -0.89
N GLU A 304 23.49 -0.37 -1.53
CA GLU A 304 23.91 -0.88 -2.83
C GLU A 304 24.89 -2.05 -2.67
N ASP A 305 24.74 -3.09 -3.49
CA ASP A 305 25.68 -4.20 -3.57
C ASP A 305 26.78 -3.95 -4.62
N HIS A 306 27.76 -4.84 -4.69
CA HIS A 306 28.88 -4.73 -5.63
C HIS A 306 28.48 -4.85 -7.11
N GLU A 307 27.28 -5.38 -7.41
CA GLU A 307 26.72 -5.41 -8.77
C GLU A 307 25.97 -4.11 -9.13
N GLY A 308 25.89 -3.15 -8.21
CA GLY A 308 25.18 -1.88 -8.40
C GLY A 308 23.68 -1.99 -8.20
N TRP A 309 23.18 -3.08 -7.60
CA TRP A 309 21.77 -3.24 -7.24
C TRP A 309 21.49 -2.74 -5.83
N LEU A 310 20.30 -2.24 -5.62
CA LEU A 310 19.88 -1.74 -4.32
C LEU A 310 19.12 -2.82 -3.52
N TRP A 311 19.53 -3.02 -2.30
CA TRP A 311 18.82 -3.83 -1.31
C TRP A 311 17.96 -2.93 -0.44
N ILE A 312 16.66 -3.16 -0.44
CA ILE A 312 15.67 -2.36 0.26
C ILE A 312 14.96 -3.24 1.28
N GLY A 313 15.26 -3.02 2.55
CA GLY A 313 14.57 -3.68 3.66
C GLY A 313 13.31 -2.91 4.03
N THR A 314 12.20 -3.62 4.20
CA THR A 314 10.91 -3.03 4.53
C THR A 314 10.29 -3.66 5.77
N ASN A 315 9.19 -3.09 6.25
CA ASN A 315 8.37 -3.71 7.28
C ASN A 315 7.65 -5.00 6.79
N TRP A 316 7.78 -5.35 5.48
CA TRP A 316 7.16 -6.51 4.84
C TRP A 316 8.04 -7.16 3.77
N GLY A 317 9.29 -7.45 4.06
CA GLY A 317 10.20 -8.17 3.18
C GLY A 317 11.46 -7.41 2.85
N LEU A 318 12.36 -8.11 2.17
CA LEU A 318 13.60 -7.59 1.61
C LEU A 318 13.50 -7.65 0.09
N TYR A 319 13.90 -6.60 -0.57
CA TYR A 319 13.84 -6.47 -2.02
C TYR A 319 15.21 -6.12 -2.58
N ARG A 320 15.58 -6.71 -3.71
CA ARG A 320 16.72 -6.32 -4.51
C ARG A 320 16.24 -5.65 -5.79
N TYR A 321 16.69 -4.45 -6.09
CA TYR A 321 16.19 -3.58 -7.15
C TYR A 321 17.30 -3.20 -8.12
N ASP A 322 17.08 -3.38 -9.42
CA ASP A 322 18.06 -3.12 -10.48
C ASP A 322 18.13 -1.66 -10.95
N LYS A 323 17.48 -0.74 -10.23
CA LYS A 323 17.36 0.69 -10.55
C LYS A 323 16.58 0.99 -11.85
N LYS A 324 15.95 -0.02 -12.47
CA LYS A 324 15.14 0.16 -13.68
C LYS A 324 13.67 -0.08 -13.41
N ASP A 325 13.22 -1.27 -13.17
CA ASP A 325 11.83 -1.58 -12.78
C ASP A 325 11.71 -3.02 -12.24
N ASN A 326 12.85 -3.71 -12.08
CA ASN A 326 12.86 -5.10 -11.71
C ASN A 326 13.15 -5.24 -10.20
N PHE A 327 12.21 -5.81 -9.46
CA PHE A 327 12.31 -6.07 -8.04
C PHE A 327 12.33 -7.58 -7.79
N ILE A 328 13.33 -8.05 -7.06
CA ILE A 328 13.42 -9.44 -6.61
C ILE A 328 13.08 -9.47 -5.13
N PRO A 329 11.94 -10.05 -4.73
CA PRO A 329 11.58 -10.20 -3.33
C PRO A 329 12.34 -11.36 -2.67
N TYR A 330 12.68 -11.20 -1.39
CA TYR A 330 13.26 -12.24 -0.54
C TYR A 330 12.44 -12.41 0.74
N ASN A 331 12.32 -13.66 1.18
CA ASN A 331 11.48 -14.03 2.32
C ASN A 331 12.02 -15.27 3.07
N PHE A 332 11.18 -15.94 3.84
CA PHE A 332 11.55 -17.13 4.64
C PHE A 332 12.15 -18.27 3.81
N VAL A 333 11.72 -18.40 2.57
CA VAL A 333 12.20 -19.44 1.65
C VAL A 333 13.66 -19.22 1.30
N ASP A 334 14.07 -17.99 1.25
CA ASP A 334 15.45 -17.60 0.94
C ASP A 334 16.36 -17.67 2.18
N GLY A 335 15.82 -18.07 3.32
CA GLY A 335 16.55 -18.20 4.59
C GLY A 335 16.37 -17.02 5.55
N LEU A 336 15.48 -16.06 5.24
CA LEU A 336 15.19 -14.97 6.17
C LEU A 336 14.41 -15.50 7.40
N PRO A 337 14.85 -15.22 8.63
CA PRO A 337 14.16 -15.67 9.84
C PRO A 337 12.87 -14.86 10.10
N SER A 338 12.73 -13.71 9.47
CA SER A 338 11.56 -12.83 9.53
C SER A 338 11.51 -11.95 8.29
N SER A 339 10.31 -11.65 7.81
CA SER A 339 10.08 -10.64 6.77
C SER A 339 10.06 -9.20 7.32
N ILE A 340 10.11 -9.02 8.64
CA ILE A 340 10.02 -7.71 9.28
C ILE A 340 11.43 -7.18 9.53
N PHE A 341 11.81 -6.16 8.76
CA PHE A 341 13.02 -5.40 9.03
C PHE A 341 12.66 -4.20 9.91
N ILE A 342 13.62 -3.79 10.71
CA ILE A 342 13.55 -2.60 11.56
C ILE A 342 14.68 -1.66 11.15
N THR A 343 14.66 -0.44 11.62
CA THR A 343 15.74 0.50 11.34
C THR A 343 17.06 -0.04 11.92
N CYS A 344 17.86 -0.62 11.04
CA CYS A 344 19.21 -1.10 11.27
C CYS A 344 19.95 -0.98 9.94
N PHE A 345 20.93 -0.12 9.87
CA PHE A 345 21.69 0.07 8.64
C PHE A 345 22.52 -1.19 8.35
N PRO A 346 22.39 -1.78 7.14
CA PRO A 346 23.23 -2.90 6.74
C PRO A 346 24.69 -2.51 6.65
N VAL A 347 25.55 -3.51 6.75
CA VAL A 347 27.01 -3.34 6.63
C VAL A 347 27.52 -4.34 5.60
N ILE A 348 28.44 -3.90 4.77
CA ILE A 348 29.25 -4.77 3.89
C ILE A 348 30.61 -4.88 4.55
N ASP A 349 31.04 -6.10 4.86
CA ASP A 349 32.35 -6.34 5.48
C ASP A 349 33.49 -6.28 4.45
N GLU A 350 34.72 -6.42 4.92
CA GLU A 350 35.94 -6.37 4.12
C GLU A 350 36.02 -7.51 3.07
N GLU A 351 35.25 -8.58 3.27
CA GLU A 351 35.17 -9.75 2.36
C GLU A 351 34.02 -9.61 1.34
N GLY A 352 33.23 -8.50 1.42
CA GLY A 352 32.09 -8.22 0.57
C GLY A 352 30.80 -8.89 1.05
N THR A 353 30.79 -9.52 2.23
CA THR A 353 29.57 -10.12 2.78
C THR A 353 28.63 -9.04 3.28
N MET A 354 27.37 -9.10 2.88
CA MET A 354 26.34 -8.18 3.34
C MET A 354 25.67 -8.70 4.63
N TRP A 355 25.61 -7.85 5.63
CA TRP A 355 25.04 -8.13 6.94
C TRP A 355 23.83 -7.25 7.21
N PHE A 356 22.76 -7.84 7.73
CA PHE A 356 21.49 -7.15 7.98
C PHE A 356 21.01 -7.39 9.40
N GLY A 357 20.45 -6.36 10.03
CA GLY A 357 19.66 -6.49 11.24
C GLY A 357 18.20 -6.79 10.93
N ASN A 358 17.61 -7.72 11.66
CA ASN A 358 16.24 -8.18 11.47
C ASN A 358 15.51 -8.21 12.82
N SER A 359 14.18 -8.29 12.81
CA SER A 359 13.38 -8.39 14.05
C SER A 359 13.67 -9.64 14.88
N LYS A 360 14.27 -10.67 14.29
CA LYS A 360 14.61 -11.94 14.95
C LYS A 360 16.11 -12.21 15.11
N GLY A 361 16.97 -11.37 14.56
CA GLY A 361 18.41 -11.57 14.69
C GLY A 361 19.24 -10.84 13.66
N MET A 362 20.52 -11.20 13.59
CA MET A 362 21.44 -10.78 12.56
C MET A 362 21.55 -11.84 11.48
N ILE A 363 21.47 -11.44 10.24
CA ILE A 363 21.55 -12.32 9.07
C ILE A 363 22.65 -11.83 8.12
N TYR A 364 23.19 -12.73 7.33
CA TYR A 364 24.14 -12.40 6.29
C TYR A 364 23.82 -13.14 4.98
N LEU A 365 24.19 -12.54 3.87
CA LEU A 365 24.09 -13.11 2.55
C LEU A 365 25.30 -14.04 2.32
N ILE A 366 25.04 -15.34 2.09
CA ILE A 366 26.09 -16.38 1.98
C ILE A 366 26.95 -16.20 0.72
N SER A 367 26.35 -15.71 -0.37
CA SER A 367 27.07 -15.49 -1.63
C SER A 367 26.27 -14.58 -2.55
N GLU A 368 26.94 -13.55 -3.09
CA GLU A 368 26.36 -12.66 -4.10
C GLU A 368 26.03 -13.39 -5.42
N GLN A 369 26.85 -14.39 -5.81
CA GLN A 369 26.59 -15.18 -7.01
C GLN A 369 25.31 -16.02 -6.92
N ASN A 370 24.86 -16.35 -5.71
CA ASN A 370 23.64 -17.10 -5.45
C ASN A 370 22.39 -16.20 -5.24
N GLY A 371 22.54 -14.88 -5.26
CA GLY A 371 21.42 -13.94 -5.18
C GLY A 371 20.48 -13.98 -6.39
N ARG A 372 20.85 -14.72 -7.42
CA ARG A 372 19.99 -14.97 -8.57
C ARG A 372 19.07 -16.14 -8.25
N LYS A 373 17.83 -15.86 -7.83
CA LYS A 373 16.78 -16.88 -7.85
C LYS A 373 16.71 -17.48 -9.26
N ALA A 374 16.69 -18.82 -9.34
CA ALA A 374 16.36 -19.47 -10.59
C ALA A 374 14.98 -18.93 -11.03
N LYS A 375 14.92 -18.26 -12.18
CA LYS A 375 13.65 -17.81 -12.75
C LYS A 375 12.88 -19.05 -13.21
N TRP A 376 11.95 -19.47 -12.40
CA TRP A 376 11.01 -20.49 -12.78
C TRP A 376 9.81 -19.83 -13.48
N HIS A 377 9.60 -20.18 -14.75
CA HIS A 377 8.45 -19.73 -15.51
C HIS A 377 7.24 -20.61 -15.19
N TYR A 378 6.39 -20.16 -14.29
CA TYR A 378 5.09 -20.78 -14.07
C TYR A 378 4.00 -19.86 -14.61
N PRO A 379 3.15 -20.36 -15.52
CA PRO A 379 2.02 -19.56 -15.98
C PRO A 379 1.06 -19.32 -14.81
N VAL A 380 0.50 -18.14 -14.74
CA VAL A 380 -0.67 -17.89 -13.92
C VAL A 380 -1.81 -18.74 -14.47
N ALA A 381 -2.67 -19.25 -13.61
CA ALA A 381 -3.89 -19.93 -14.04
C ALA A 381 -5.10 -19.38 -13.32
N ILE A 382 -6.21 -19.31 -14.03
CA ILE A 382 -7.52 -19.03 -13.44
C ILE A 382 -7.99 -20.30 -12.75
N THR A 383 -8.21 -20.22 -11.46
CA THR A 383 -8.62 -21.37 -10.63
C THR A 383 -10.12 -21.45 -10.46
N ASP A 384 -10.82 -20.32 -10.47
CA ASP A 384 -12.28 -20.26 -10.44
C ASP A 384 -12.77 -18.92 -11.01
N VAL A 385 -14.02 -18.92 -11.44
CA VAL A 385 -14.74 -17.71 -11.84
C VAL A 385 -16.12 -17.77 -11.20
N LEU A 386 -16.40 -16.86 -10.29
CA LEU A 386 -17.68 -16.77 -9.58
C LEU A 386 -18.52 -15.64 -10.15
N VAL A 387 -19.80 -15.91 -10.29
CA VAL A 387 -20.79 -14.93 -10.73
C VAL A 387 -21.74 -14.62 -9.59
N ASN A 388 -22.01 -13.32 -9.39
CA ASN A 388 -22.85 -12.79 -8.32
C ASN A 388 -22.45 -13.33 -6.94
N GLY A 389 -21.16 -13.60 -6.73
CA GLY A 389 -20.53 -13.97 -5.47
C GLY A 389 -20.74 -15.42 -5.00
N LYS A 390 -21.51 -16.23 -5.73
CA LYS A 390 -21.87 -17.60 -5.23
C LYS A 390 -21.78 -18.70 -6.28
N GLN A 391 -21.99 -18.43 -7.54
CA GLN A 391 -22.10 -19.47 -8.55
C GLN A 391 -20.79 -19.57 -9.34
N SER A 392 -20.07 -20.68 -9.19
CA SER A 392 -18.92 -20.99 -10.04
C SER A 392 -19.39 -21.29 -11.47
N VAL A 393 -18.77 -20.64 -12.42
CA VAL A 393 -18.99 -20.85 -13.86
C VAL A 393 -17.73 -21.39 -14.53
N TYR A 394 -16.75 -21.83 -13.76
CA TYR A 394 -15.47 -22.35 -14.25
C TYR A 394 -15.64 -23.52 -15.23
N ALA A 395 -16.59 -24.42 -14.98
CA ALA A 395 -16.89 -25.55 -15.85
C ALA A 395 -17.41 -25.16 -17.24
N LYS A 396 -17.91 -23.91 -17.42
CA LYS A 396 -18.36 -23.36 -18.70
C LYS A 396 -17.24 -22.65 -19.47
N MET A 397 -16.05 -22.57 -18.88
CA MET A 397 -14.91 -21.89 -19.46
C MET A 397 -14.18 -22.80 -20.45
N SER A 398 -13.88 -22.27 -21.63
CA SER A 398 -12.99 -22.93 -22.59
C SER A 398 -11.59 -22.34 -22.48
N ARG A 399 -10.57 -23.14 -22.73
CA ARG A 399 -9.18 -22.73 -22.76
C ARG A 399 -8.53 -23.14 -24.06
N GLU A 400 -7.93 -22.19 -24.73
CA GLU A 400 -7.10 -22.38 -25.92
C GLU A 400 -5.77 -21.65 -25.71
N ASN A 401 -4.67 -22.39 -25.62
CA ASN A 401 -3.35 -21.85 -25.22
C ASN A 401 -3.46 -21.13 -23.85
N ASN A 402 -2.98 -19.87 -23.77
CA ASN A 402 -3.07 -19.06 -22.55
C ASN A 402 -4.32 -18.15 -22.51
N VAL A 403 -5.32 -18.41 -23.37
CA VAL A 403 -6.55 -17.62 -23.46
C VAL A 403 -7.73 -18.45 -22.92
N TYR A 404 -8.36 -17.94 -21.89
CA TYR A 404 -9.61 -18.46 -21.35
C TYR A 404 -10.78 -17.68 -21.93
N LYS A 405 -11.89 -18.35 -22.20
CA LYS A 405 -13.10 -17.71 -22.76
C LYS A 405 -14.33 -18.14 -21.96
N ILE A 406 -15.15 -17.17 -21.57
CA ILE A 406 -16.40 -17.43 -20.87
C ILE A 406 -17.52 -16.55 -21.42
N LYS A 407 -18.72 -17.12 -21.51
CA LYS A 407 -19.94 -16.40 -21.85
C LYS A 407 -20.85 -16.37 -20.64
N LEU A 408 -21.32 -15.17 -20.29
CA LEU A 408 -22.18 -14.89 -19.17
C LEU A 408 -23.56 -14.41 -19.64
N GLU A 409 -24.57 -14.74 -18.85
CA GLU A 409 -25.94 -14.28 -19.09
C GLU A 409 -26.10 -12.80 -18.70
N ALA A 410 -27.17 -12.19 -19.15
CA ALA A 410 -27.41 -10.75 -19.01
C ALA A 410 -27.59 -10.27 -17.54
N ASP A 411 -27.91 -11.16 -16.63
CA ASP A 411 -28.06 -10.93 -15.18
C ASP A 411 -26.77 -11.22 -14.37
N GLN A 412 -25.78 -11.83 -15.01
CA GLN A 412 -24.50 -12.22 -14.43
C GLN A 412 -23.47 -11.09 -14.56
N ARG A 413 -23.59 -10.06 -13.72
CA ARG A 413 -22.84 -8.81 -13.86
C ARG A 413 -21.73 -8.60 -12.86
N ASN A 414 -21.75 -9.33 -11.75
CA ASN A 414 -20.68 -9.27 -10.75
C ASN A 414 -19.78 -10.47 -10.95
N LEU A 415 -18.54 -10.23 -11.28
CA LEU A 415 -17.57 -11.24 -11.67
C LEU A 415 -16.41 -11.25 -10.69
N THR A 416 -16.23 -12.37 -9.96
CA THR A 416 -15.04 -12.60 -9.16
C THR A 416 -14.15 -13.62 -9.87
N ILE A 417 -12.92 -13.24 -10.17
CA ILE A 417 -11.92 -14.06 -10.84
C ILE A 417 -10.91 -14.50 -9.79
N ARG A 418 -10.76 -15.82 -9.61
CA ARG A 418 -9.75 -16.43 -8.76
C ARG A 418 -8.61 -16.96 -9.61
N PHE A 419 -7.41 -16.76 -9.14
CA PHE A 419 -6.20 -17.12 -9.88
C PHE A 419 -5.10 -17.61 -8.94
N SER A 420 -4.13 -18.34 -9.49
CA SER A 420 -2.95 -18.80 -8.78
C SER A 420 -1.75 -18.90 -9.72
N GLY A 421 -0.57 -18.52 -9.22
CA GLY A 421 0.71 -18.80 -9.89
C GLY A 421 1.24 -20.20 -9.61
N PHE A 422 0.51 -21.04 -8.85
CA PHE A 422 0.87 -22.41 -8.49
C PHE A 422 2.30 -22.58 -7.95
N THR A 423 2.82 -21.58 -7.27
CA THR A 423 4.06 -21.74 -6.53
C THR A 423 3.77 -22.02 -5.07
N TYR A 424 4.37 -23.05 -4.53
CA TYR A 424 4.29 -23.39 -3.12
C TYR A 424 5.48 -22.83 -2.33
N SER A 425 6.48 -22.33 -3.03
CA SER A 425 7.63 -21.70 -2.40
C SER A 425 7.29 -20.37 -1.77
N GLU A 426 6.33 -19.59 -2.33
CA GLU A 426 6.03 -18.22 -1.89
C GLU A 426 4.55 -17.82 -1.98
N PRO A 427 3.58 -18.63 -1.55
CA PRO A 427 2.16 -18.34 -1.79
C PRO A 427 1.66 -17.04 -1.15
N ALA A 428 2.22 -16.64 0.00
CA ALA A 428 1.81 -15.43 0.74
C ALA A 428 2.42 -14.12 0.20
N TYR A 429 3.44 -14.21 -0.65
CA TYR A 429 4.19 -13.05 -1.14
C TYR A 429 4.00 -12.80 -2.64
N MET A 430 3.18 -13.64 -3.29
CA MET A 430 2.88 -13.47 -4.70
C MET A 430 2.17 -12.15 -4.95
N SER A 431 2.74 -11.37 -5.84
CA SER A 431 2.14 -10.15 -6.35
C SER A 431 1.83 -10.31 -7.82
N TYR A 432 0.65 -9.85 -8.19
CA TYR A 432 0.17 -9.90 -9.57
C TYR A 432 -0.14 -8.50 -10.06
N LYS A 433 0.06 -8.28 -11.35
CA LYS A 433 -0.52 -7.13 -12.06
C LYS A 433 -1.68 -7.63 -12.91
N CYS A 434 -2.84 -7.01 -12.77
CA CYS A 434 -4.01 -7.34 -13.57
C CYS A 434 -4.67 -6.10 -14.14
N LYS A 435 -5.40 -6.28 -15.22
CA LYS A 435 -6.16 -5.22 -15.90
C LYS A 435 -7.36 -5.82 -16.60
N MET A 436 -8.53 -5.19 -16.44
CA MET A 436 -9.70 -5.43 -17.25
C MET A 436 -9.78 -4.34 -18.31
N GLU A 437 -9.48 -4.68 -19.57
CA GLU A 437 -9.56 -3.75 -20.69
C GLU A 437 -10.97 -3.20 -20.85
N GLY A 438 -11.08 -1.88 -20.96
CA GLY A 438 -12.36 -1.17 -21.05
C GLY A 438 -12.97 -0.74 -19.71
N ILE A 439 -12.33 -1.11 -18.57
CA ILE A 439 -12.76 -0.73 -17.21
C ILE A 439 -11.63 -0.06 -16.46
N ASP A 440 -10.48 -0.73 -16.38
CA ASP A 440 -9.31 -0.22 -15.66
C ASP A 440 -8.52 0.73 -16.56
N SER A 441 -8.17 1.92 -16.05
CA SER A 441 -7.29 2.85 -16.77
C SER A 441 -5.88 2.29 -16.86
N ASP A 442 -5.38 1.72 -15.73
CA ASP A 442 -4.03 1.19 -15.59
C ASP A 442 -4.00 -0.20 -14.97
N TRP A 443 -2.82 -0.82 -14.97
CA TRP A 443 -2.58 -2.07 -14.28
C TRP A 443 -2.76 -1.92 -12.77
N GLN A 444 -3.55 -2.80 -12.17
CA GLN A 444 -3.75 -2.89 -10.73
C GLN A 444 -2.75 -3.88 -10.12
N LEU A 445 -2.08 -3.49 -9.03
CA LEU A 445 -1.21 -4.37 -8.26
C LEU A 445 -2.02 -5.10 -7.18
N LEU A 446 -1.96 -6.41 -7.19
CA LEU A 446 -2.56 -7.29 -6.19
C LEU A 446 -1.44 -7.98 -5.40
N SER A 447 -1.23 -7.60 -4.14
CA SER A 447 -0.22 -8.21 -3.27
C SER A 447 -0.87 -9.12 -2.25
N GLY A 448 -0.51 -10.41 -2.26
CA GLY A 448 -1.07 -11.42 -1.35
C GLY A 448 -2.55 -11.72 -1.58
N GLN A 449 -3.12 -11.29 -2.71
CA GLN A 449 -4.50 -11.56 -3.09
C GLN A 449 -4.52 -12.61 -4.21
N SER A 450 -5.49 -13.51 -4.15
CA SER A 450 -5.71 -14.57 -5.13
C SER A 450 -7.05 -14.42 -5.88
N GLU A 451 -7.74 -13.30 -5.68
CA GLU A 451 -9.00 -12.99 -6.34
C GLU A 451 -9.20 -11.49 -6.55
N ILE A 452 -9.95 -11.15 -7.58
CA ILE A 452 -10.40 -9.78 -7.87
C ILE A 452 -11.87 -9.79 -8.25
N THR A 453 -12.63 -8.77 -7.85
CA THR A 453 -14.06 -8.68 -8.15
C THR A 453 -14.38 -7.40 -8.90
N TYR A 454 -15.05 -7.57 -10.05
CA TYR A 454 -15.64 -6.49 -10.83
C TYR A 454 -17.15 -6.48 -10.65
N TYR A 455 -17.72 -5.32 -10.37
CA TYR A 455 -19.14 -5.15 -10.09
C TYR A 455 -19.86 -4.44 -11.23
N ASP A 456 -21.12 -4.84 -11.45
CA ASP A 456 -22.07 -4.23 -12.38
C ASP A 456 -21.50 -4.03 -13.79
N LEU A 457 -20.84 -5.06 -14.32
CA LEU A 457 -20.33 -5.08 -15.69
C LEU A 457 -21.49 -4.91 -16.68
N SER A 458 -21.36 -4.00 -17.61
CA SER A 458 -22.34 -3.83 -18.70
C SER A 458 -22.30 -5.01 -19.68
N SER A 459 -23.33 -5.15 -20.53
CA SER A 459 -23.25 -6.10 -21.65
C SER A 459 -22.14 -5.70 -22.62
N GLY A 460 -21.34 -6.67 -23.05
CA GLY A 460 -20.18 -6.41 -23.92
C GLY A 460 -19.12 -7.49 -23.86
N ASN A 461 -18.00 -7.20 -24.48
CA ASN A 461 -16.83 -8.05 -24.46
C ASN A 461 -15.74 -7.36 -23.65
N TYR A 462 -15.15 -8.11 -22.72
CA TYR A 462 -14.08 -7.65 -21.85
C TYR A 462 -12.90 -8.60 -21.96
N GLN A 463 -11.71 -8.05 -21.73
CA GLN A 463 -10.47 -8.82 -21.72
C GLN A 463 -9.77 -8.56 -20.39
N PHE A 464 -9.78 -9.57 -19.52
CA PHE A 464 -9.01 -9.55 -18.29
C PHE A 464 -7.63 -10.15 -18.53
N ARG A 465 -6.58 -9.42 -18.17
CA ARG A 465 -5.20 -9.83 -18.30
C ARG A 465 -4.58 -9.86 -16.91
N ILE A 466 -3.76 -10.86 -16.65
CA ILE A 466 -3.04 -11.00 -15.39
C ILE A 466 -1.70 -11.69 -15.61
N HIS A 467 -0.67 -11.17 -14.95
CA HIS A 467 0.64 -11.79 -14.89
C HIS A 467 1.25 -11.61 -13.49
N ARG A 468 2.27 -12.38 -13.18
CA ARG A 468 3.08 -12.19 -11.98
C ARG A 468 3.97 -10.96 -12.14
N VAL A 469 4.21 -10.24 -11.03
CA VAL A 469 5.10 -9.05 -11.04
C VAL A 469 6.54 -9.44 -11.37
N ASP A 470 7.01 -10.58 -10.85
CA ASP A 470 8.35 -11.12 -11.06
C ASP A 470 8.53 -11.87 -12.39
N ASP A 471 7.43 -12.16 -13.10
CA ASP A 471 7.44 -12.88 -14.36
C ASP A 471 6.35 -12.36 -15.32
N PRO A 472 6.61 -11.28 -16.06
CA PRO A 472 5.65 -10.75 -17.05
C PRO A 472 5.29 -11.74 -18.18
N GLU A 473 6.15 -12.72 -18.45
CA GLU A 473 5.88 -13.75 -19.47
C GLU A 473 4.82 -14.78 -19.00
N SER A 474 4.50 -14.80 -17.70
CA SER A 474 3.44 -15.63 -17.13
C SER A 474 2.02 -15.15 -17.48
N GLU A 475 1.89 -14.13 -18.33
CA GLU A 475 0.60 -13.51 -18.67
C GLU A 475 -0.40 -14.50 -19.23
N ILE A 476 -1.61 -14.41 -18.70
CA ILE A 476 -2.80 -15.09 -19.23
C ILE A 476 -3.92 -14.09 -19.48
N CYS A 477 -4.83 -14.48 -20.34
CA CYS A 477 -5.96 -13.67 -20.75
C CYS A 477 -7.28 -14.41 -20.51
N LEU A 478 -8.29 -13.71 -19.94
CA LEU A 478 -9.67 -14.19 -19.85
C LEU A 478 -10.58 -13.27 -20.67
N MET A 479 -11.15 -13.82 -21.73
CA MET A 479 -12.16 -13.16 -22.54
C MET A 479 -13.54 -13.40 -21.92
N VAL A 480 -14.20 -12.34 -21.49
CA VAL A 480 -15.53 -12.38 -20.87
C VAL A 480 -16.52 -11.72 -21.83
N THR A 481 -17.54 -12.46 -22.23
CA THR A 481 -18.63 -11.94 -23.04
C THR A 481 -19.92 -11.96 -22.21
N ILE A 482 -20.51 -10.78 -21.97
CA ILE A 482 -21.77 -10.64 -21.23
C ILE A 482 -22.89 -10.35 -22.22
N ALA A 483 -23.90 -11.21 -22.22
CA ALA A 483 -25.04 -11.09 -23.09
C ALA A 483 -25.84 -9.79 -22.86
N PRO A 484 -26.39 -9.14 -23.87
CA PRO A 484 -27.28 -8.01 -23.70
C PRO A 484 -28.57 -8.43 -22.99
N ARG A 485 -29.12 -7.58 -22.15
CA ARG A 485 -30.45 -7.80 -21.59
C ARG A 485 -31.47 -7.75 -22.72
N PHE A 486 -32.15 -8.85 -22.92
CA PHE A 486 -33.28 -8.88 -23.81
C PHE A 486 -34.42 -8.10 -23.18
N ASN A 487 -34.60 -6.86 -23.64
CA ASN A 487 -35.70 -6.04 -23.14
C ASN A 487 -36.96 -6.37 -23.93
N ALA A 488 -37.69 -7.42 -23.49
CA ALA A 488 -38.93 -7.88 -24.13
C ALA A 488 -39.94 -6.73 -24.25
N VAL A 489 -39.94 -5.78 -23.30
CA VAL A 489 -40.81 -4.59 -23.38
C VAL A 489 -40.40 -3.68 -24.52
N MET A 490 -39.10 -3.44 -24.73
CA MET A 490 -38.62 -2.60 -25.81
C MET A 490 -38.91 -3.26 -27.22
N TRP A 491 -38.75 -4.58 -27.29
CA TRP A 491 -39.10 -5.32 -28.52
C TRP A 491 -40.61 -5.38 -28.76
N SER A 492 -41.43 -5.55 -27.71
CA SER A 492 -42.89 -5.49 -27.84
C SER A 492 -43.36 -4.09 -28.24
N VAL A 493 -42.75 -3.02 -27.74
CA VAL A 493 -43.02 -1.63 -28.15
C VAL A 493 -42.57 -1.41 -29.60
N THR A 494 -41.38 -1.88 -30.00
CA THR A 494 -40.94 -1.77 -31.41
C THR A 494 -41.85 -2.55 -32.37
N VAL A 495 -42.25 -3.77 -32.01
CA VAL A 495 -43.22 -4.55 -32.80
C VAL A 495 -44.56 -3.85 -32.85
N LEU A 496 -45.05 -3.30 -31.72
CA LEU A 496 -46.30 -2.52 -31.69
C LEU A 496 -46.23 -1.27 -32.57
N VAL A 497 -45.11 -0.53 -32.53
CA VAL A 497 -44.89 0.65 -33.39
C VAL A 497 -44.85 0.25 -34.88
N ILE A 498 -44.17 -0.83 -35.22
CA ILE A 498 -44.16 -1.35 -36.61
C ILE A 498 -45.58 -1.77 -37.02
N LEU A 499 -46.32 -2.42 -36.11
CA LEU A 499 -47.71 -2.82 -36.39
C LEU A 499 -48.62 -1.59 -36.61
N ILE A 500 -48.47 -0.56 -35.79
CA ILE A 500 -49.20 0.72 -35.93
C ILE A 500 -48.84 1.40 -37.25
N ILE A 501 -47.56 1.44 -37.62
CA ILE A 501 -47.10 2.03 -38.89
C ILE A 501 -47.63 1.24 -40.07
N THR A 502 -47.62 -0.10 -40.01
CA THR A 502 -48.16 -0.94 -41.07
C THR A 502 -49.67 -0.80 -41.18
N LEU A 503 -50.42 -0.75 -40.09
CA LEU A 503 -51.86 -0.49 -40.06
C LEU A 503 -52.20 0.92 -40.58
N ALA A 504 -51.43 1.93 -40.19
CA ALA A 504 -51.54 3.30 -40.67
C ALA A 504 -51.26 3.38 -42.17
N TYR A 505 -50.23 2.64 -42.67
CA TYR A 505 -49.92 2.54 -44.10
C TYR A 505 -51.05 1.84 -44.90
N ILE A 506 -51.59 0.74 -44.35
CA ILE A 506 -52.73 0.03 -44.96
C ILE A 506 -53.98 0.93 -44.98
N TYR A 507 -54.22 1.64 -43.83
CA TYR A 507 -55.32 2.60 -43.74
C TYR A 507 -55.12 3.75 -44.74
N TYR A 508 -53.93 4.33 -44.84
CA TYR A 508 -53.59 5.39 -45.78
C TYR A 508 -53.73 4.92 -47.21
N ARG A 509 -53.26 3.71 -47.55
CA ARG A 509 -53.45 3.10 -48.86
C ARG A 509 -54.94 2.85 -49.20
N ARG A 510 -55.74 2.37 -48.25
CA ARG A 510 -57.20 2.20 -48.40
C ARG A 510 -57.89 3.56 -48.53
N ARG A 511 -57.46 4.57 -47.78
CA ARG A 511 -57.97 5.93 -47.89
C ARG A 511 -57.59 6.60 -49.19
N MET A 512 -56.37 6.41 -49.67
CA MET A 512 -55.95 6.90 -50.99
C MET A 512 -56.73 6.21 -52.13
N LYS A 513 -56.99 4.88 -52.04
CA LYS A 513 -57.89 4.20 -52.96
C LYS A 513 -59.34 4.71 -52.87
N ARG A 514 -59.80 5.11 -51.70
CA ARG A 514 -61.12 5.71 -51.50
C ARG A 514 -61.14 7.18 -51.94
N ASN A 515 -60.08 7.94 -51.74
CA ASN A 515 -60.00 9.35 -52.16
C ASN A 515 -59.81 9.51 -53.66
N ASN A 516 -59.20 8.54 -54.35
CA ASN A 516 -59.19 8.50 -55.84
C ASN A 516 -60.56 8.18 -56.42
N LEU A 517 -61.59 7.78 -55.61
CA LEU A 517 -62.99 7.61 -55.95
C LEU A 517 -63.84 8.83 -55.52
N ILE A 518 -63.28 9.82 -54.79
CA ILE A 518 -63.97 11.00 -54.30
C ILE A 518 -63.20 12.29 -54.64
N GLN A 519 -62.35 12.32 -55.66
CA GLN A 519 -61.83 13.57 -56.21
C GLN A 519 -62.85 14.26 -57.11
N SER A 520 -64.03 14.46 -56.57
CA SER A 520 -64.94 15.52 -56.97
C SER A 520 -65.77 15.94 -55.79
N LYS A 521 -65.20 16.76 -54.91
CA LYS A 521 -65.86 17.80 -54.12
C LYS A 521 -64.99 18.32 -53.02
N GLU A 522 -64.55 19.56 -53.22
CA GLU A 522 -64.36 20.68 -52.33
C GLU A 522 -63.48 20.58 -51.02
N LYS A 523 -62.45 21.37 -51.11
CA LYS A 523 -61.72 22.17 -50.09
C LYS A 523 -62.49 22.44 -48.79
N GLN A 524 -61.83 22.24 -47.61
CA GLN A 524 -61.55 23.28 -46.63
C GLN A 524 -60.64 22.76 -45.52
N GLN A 525 -59.64 23.62 -45.15
CA GLN A 525 -58.71 23.58 -44.03
C GLN A 525 -59.41 24.01 -42.71
N PRO A 526 -58.64 24.15 -41.57
CA PRO A 526 -57.87 23.27 -40.71
C PRO A 526 -58.40 23.35 -39.24
N VAL A 527 -57.80 22.65 -38.29
CA VAL A 527 -57.58 23.15 -36.94
C VAL A 527 -56.63 22.23 -36.16
N ILE A 528 -55.53 22.81 -35.75
CA ILE A 528 -54.59 22.39 -34.70
C ILE A 528 -55.20 22.84 -33.37
N GLU A 529 -54.84 22.13 -32.29
CA GLU A 529 -55.06 22.39 -30.87
C GLU A 529 -56.14 21.53 -30.21
N GLU A 530 -55.64 20.62 -29.35
CA GLU A 530 -56.16 20.40 -28.00
C GLU A 530 -55.54 19.17 -27.35
N LYS A 531 -54.44 19.40 -26.67
CA LYS A 531 -53.94 18.40 -25.69
C LYS A 531 -53.42 19.02 -24.38
N TYR A 532 -53.55 20.32 -24.20
CA TYR A 532 -53.11 21.00 -22.98
C TYR A 532 -54.14 22.03 -22.48
N ARG A 533 -55.37 21.58 -22.18
CA ARG A 533 -56.35 22.41 -21.46
C ARG A 533 -57.02 21.61 -20.37
N LYS A 534 -56.33 21.49 -19.20
CA LYS A 534 -56.94 21.30 -17.87
C LYS A 534 -55.86 21.35 -16.79
N SER A 535 -55.26 22.50 -16.55
CA SER A 535 -54.71 22.84 -15.23
C SER A 535 -54.75 24.34 -15.05
N ASN A 536 -55.71 24.80 -14.27
CA ASN A 536 -55.79 26.18 -13.76
C ASN A 536 -54.83 26.38 -12.57
N VAL A 537 -53.54 26.05 -12.72
CA VAL A 537 -52.54 26.35 -11.68
C VAL A 537 -51.95 27.69 -12.05
N THR A 538 -52.27 28.72 -11.27
CA THR A 538 -51.76 30.08 -11.53
C THR A 538 -50.32 30.20 -10.98
N GLU A 539 -49.55 31.12 -11.55
CA GLU A 539 -48.19 31.41 -11.10
C GLU A 539 -48.11 31.82 -9.60
N GLU A 540 -49.13 32.52 -9.13
CA GLU A 540 -49.30 32.89 -7.69
C GLU A 540 -49.49 31.65 -6.80
N GLU A 541 -50.23 30.66 -7.27
CA GLU A 541 -50.44 29.40 -6.56
C GLU A 541 -49.12 28.57 -6.56
N CYS A 542 -48.38 28.54 -7.64
CA CYS A 542 -47.05 27.93 -7.69
C CYS A 542 -46.07 28.60 -6.72
N ARG A 543 -46.06 29.93 -6.65
CA ARG A 543 -45.22 30.68 -5.71
C ARG A 543 -45.60 30.39 -4.26
N ARG A 544 -46.87 30.34 -3.92
CA ARG A 544 -47.37 29.98 -2.57
C ARG A 544 -46.93 28.55 -2.21
N LEU A 545 -47.18 27.59 -3.09
CA LEU A 545 -46.88 26.19 -2.87
C LEU A 545 -45.35 25.96 -2.76
N ALA A 546 -44.54 26.66 -3.56
CA ALA A 546 -43.10 26.61 -3.45
C ALA A 546 -42.60 27.11 -2.09
N GLY A 547 -43.18 28.21 -1.58
CA GLY A 547 -42.85 28.74 -0.25
C GLY A 547 -43.27 27.80 0.88
N GLU A 548 -44.44 27.19 0.80
CA GLU A 548 -44.90 26.20 1.78
C GLU A 548 -44.05 24.94 1.77
N LEU A 549 -43.65 24.47 0.58
CA LEU A 549 -42.77 23.33 0.39
C LEU A 549 -41.40 23.61 0.99
N GLU A 550 -40.83 24.78 0.76
CA GLU A 550 -39.56 25.20 1.34
C GLU A 550 -39.61 25.25 2.85
N LEU A 551 -40.67 25.79 3.45
CA LEU A 551 -40.88 25.80 4.89
C LEU A 551 -40.94 24.39 5.48
N LEU A 552 -41.63 23.46 4.83
CA LEU A 552 -41.68 22.05 5.24
C LEU A 552 -40.29 21.39 5.18
N MET A 553 -39.48 21.70 4.19
CA MET A 553 -38.11 21.17 4.11
C MET A 553 -37.23 21.78 5.20
N GLN A 554 -37.34 23.08 5.48
CA GLN A 554 -36.47 23.74 6.47
C GLN A 554 -36.89 23.45 7.91
N ARG A 555 -38.20 23.52 8.23
CA ARG A 555 -38.71 23.35 9.58
C ARG A 555 -38.86 21.89 9.98
N ASP A 556 -39.55 21.11 9.17
CA ASP A 556 -39.97 19.75 9.52
C ASP A 556 -38.96 18.69 8.98
N ARG A 557 -38.00 19.11 8.16
CA ARG A 557 -36.90 18.29 7.64
C ARG A 557 -37.37 16.99 6.99
N LEU A 558 -38.50 17.04 6.29
CA LEU A 558 -39.13 15.84 5.69
C LEU A 558 -38.22 15.06 4.76
N TYR A 559 -37.20 15.70 4.22
CA TYR A 559 -36.21 15.08 3.32
C TYR A 559 -35.36 13.97 3.99
N VAL A 560 -35.27 13.93 5.34
CA VAL A 560 -34.56 12.88 6.07
C VAL A 560 -35.31 11.53 6.08
N ASN A 561 -36.60 11.54 5.74
CA ASN A 561 -37.32 10.29 5.54
C ASN A 561 -36.93 9.63 4.21
N PRO A 562 -36.31 8.44 4.21
CA PRO A 562 -35.85 7.77 2.98
C PRO A 562 -37.01 7.28 2.10
N ASN A 563 -38.19 7.10 2.68
CA ASN A 563 -39.39 6.58 2.01
C ASN A 563 -40.40 7.66 1.60
N LEU A 564 -40.07 8.95 1.78
CA LEU A 564 -40.96 10.06 1.40
C LEU A 564 -41.29 10.00 -0.10
N LYS A 565 -42.56 10.04 -0.43
CA LYS A 565 -43.07 10.04 -1.80
C LYS A 565 -43.70 11.37 -2.14
N ILE A 566 -43.80 11.68 -3.42
CA ILE A 566 -44.49 12.89 -3.91
C ILE A 566 -45.98 12.93 -3.47
N ALA A 567 -46.59 11.75 -3.34
CA ALA A 567 -47.96 11.63 -2.86
C ALA A 567 -48.12 12.08 -1.40
N ASP A 568 -47.11 11.81 -0.56
CA ASP A 568 -47.13 12.21 0.85
C ASP A 568 -47.01 13.73 0.97
N LEU A 569 -46.17 14.37 0.20
CA LEU A 569 -46.05 15.83 0.12
C LEU A 569 -47.32 16.47 -0.44
N ALA A 570 -47.94 15.86 -1.44
CA ALA A 570 -49.16 16.33 -2.02
C ALA A 570 -50.34 16.31 -0.99
N ALA A 571 -50.39 15.26 -0.15
CA ALA A 571 -51.33 15.16 0.94
C ALA A 571 -51.10 16.24 2.02
N ILE A 572 -49.84 16.48 2.40
CA ILE A 572 -49.47 17.51 3.42
C ILE A 572 -49.86 18.92 2.92
N LEU A 573 -49.58 19.20 1.64
CA LEU A 573 -49.88 20.50 1.03
C LEU A 573 -51.34 20.61 0.56
N ASN A 574 -52.14 19.56 0.74
CA ASN A 574 -53.55 19.45 0.33
C ASN A 574 -53.76 19.79 -1.16
N VAL A 575 -52.89 19.25 -2.02
CA VAL A 575 -52.96 19.42 -3.49
C VAL A 575 -52.90 18.08 -4.19
N SER A 576 -53.24 18.08 -5.47
CA SER A 576 -53.09 16.86 -6.28
C SER A 576 -51.58 16.55 -6.55
N THR A 577 -51.24 15.27 -6.69
CA THR A 577 -49.88 14.86 -7.11
C THR A 577 -49.52 15.42 -8.50
N TYR A 578 -50.51 15.69 -9.32
CA TYR A 578 -50.35 16.32 -10.63
C TYR A 578 -49.92 17.80 -10.46
N THR A 579 -50.59 18.57 -9.61
CA THR A 579 -50.24 19.96 -9.27
C THR A 579 -48.82 20.06 -8.75
N LEU A 580 -48.43 19.15 -7.85
CA LEU A 580 -47.11 19.11 -7.27
C LEU A 580 -46.04 18.70 -8.28
N SER A 581 -46.37 17.77 -9.16
CA SER A 581 -45.47 17.38 -10.29
C SER A 581 -45.29 18.53 -11.27
N TYR A 582 -46.32 19.31 -11.53
CA TYR A 582 -46.24 20.53 -12.35
C TYR A 582 -45.36 21.58 -11.70
N LEU A 583 -45.50 21.80 -10.39
CA LEU A 583 -44.68 22.72 -9.57
C LEU A 583 -43.17 22.35 -9.72
N PHE A 584 -42.83 21.10 -9.51
CA PHE A 584 -41.42 20.67 -9.60
C PHE A 584 -40.87 20.86 -11.02
N ASN A 585 -41.56 20.36 -12.04
CA ASN A 585 -40.97 20.26 -13.39
C ASN A 585 -41.12 21.55 -14.21
N GLN A 586 -42.10 22.40 -13.94
CA GLN A 586 -42.38 23.59 -14.74
C GLN A 586 -42.04 24.90 -14.01
N TYR A 587 -42.20 24.95 -12.69
CA TYR A 587 -41.95 26.18 -11.92
C TYR A 587 -40.60 26.17 -11.24
N LEU A 588 -40.20 25.03 -10.63
CA LEU A 588 -38.91 24.88 -9.95
C LEU A 588 -37.78 24.36 -10.87
N ASP A 589 -38.10 23.97 -12.08
CA ASP A 589 -37.20 23.40 -13.08
C ASP A 589 -36.31 22.27 -12.51
N LYS A 590 -36.90 21.46 -11.63
CA LYS A 590 -36.24 20.31 -10.98
C LYS A 590 -37.25 19.18 -10.86
N ASN A 591 -36.80 17.94 -11.07
CA ASN A 591 -37.64 16.81 -10.70
C ASN A 591 -37.70 16.63 -9.17
N TYR A 592 -38.73 15.95 -8.69
CA TYR A 592 -38.97 15.69 -7.27
C TYR A 592 -37.76 15.08 -6.54
N TYR A 593 -37.09 14.12 -7.17
CA TYR A 593 -35.95 13.44 -6.53
C TYR A 593 -34.72 14.34 -6.46
N ASP A 594 -34.44 15.12 -7.49
CA ASP A 594 -33.32 16.06 -7.47
C ASP A 594 -33.57 17.15 -6.41
N TYR A 595 -34.81 17.66 -6.28
CA TYR A 595 -35.17 18.63 -5.26
C TYR A 595 -34.92 18.11 -3.84
N LEU A 596 -35.39 16.90 -3.50
CA LEU A 596 -35.13 16.30 -2.20
C LEU A 596 -33.64 16.00 -1.95
N ASN A 597 -32.98 15.50 -2.96
CA ASN A 597 -31.57 15.11 -2.80
C ASN A 597 -30.66 16.32 -2.61
N ASP A 598 -31.00 17.49 -3.14
CA ASP A 598 -30.26 18.73 -2.85
C ASP A 598 -30.28 19.03 -1.34
N TYR A 599 -31.43 18.97 -0.68
CA TYR A 599 -31.52 19.15 0.79
C TYR A 599 -30.75 18.06 1.55
N ARG A 600 -30.79 16.82 1.09
CA ARG A 600 -30.04 15.71 1.70
C ARG A 600 -28.53 15.89 1.59
N ILE A 601 -28.04 16.44 0.48
CA ILE A 601 -26.63 16.77 0.33
C ILE A 601 -26.21 17.92 1.23
N GLU A 602 -27.01 18.97 1.34
CA GLU A 602 -26.72 20.08 2.25
C GLU A 602 -26.73 19.61 3.72
N GLU A 603 -27.66 18.73 4.08
CA GLU A 603 -27.68 18.13 5.42
C GLU A 603 -26.42 17.28 5.66
N PHE A 604 -25.96 16.50 4.67
CA PHE A 604 -24.73 15.74 4.78
C PHE A 604 -23.52 16.66 5.01
N LYS A 605 -23.40 17.77 4.28
CA LYS A 605 -22.34 18.76 4.50
C LYS A 605 -22.39 19.33 5.93
N ARG A 606 -23.60 19.63 6.42
CA ARG A 606 -23.81 20.15 7.76
C ARG A 606 -23.40 19.15 8.85
N LEU A 607 -23.67 17.87 8.65
CA LEU A 607 -23.33 16.80 9.60
C LEU A 607 -21.82 16.52 9.62
N VAL A 608 -21.18 16.44 8.46
CA VAL A 608 -19.74 16.17 8.37
C VAL A 608 -18.89 17.24 9.04
N GLY A 609 -19.38 18.50 9.13
CA GLY A 609 -18.68 19.58 9.82
C GLY A 609 -18.77 19.54 11.36
N LYS A 610 -19.49 18.56 11.96
CA LYS A 610 -19.66 18.45 13.40
C LYS A 610 -18.87 17.27 13.98
N ASP A 611 -18.11 17.52 15.04
CA ASP A 611 -17.23 16.52 15.68
C ASP A 611 -18.00 15.28 16.19
N GLU A 612 -19.24 15.44 16.61
CA GLU A 612 -20.08 14.34 17.11
C GLU A 612 -20.34 13.24 16.08
N TYR A 613 -20.23 13.56 14.77
CA TYR A 613 -20.45 12.63 13.66
C TYR A 613 -19.16 12.02 13.09
N SER A 614 -18.00 12.39 13.60
CA SER A 614 -16.69 11.91 13.14
C SER A 614 -16.50 10.38 13.24
N LYS A 615 -17.27 9.73 14.12
CA LYS A 615 -17.24 8.26 14.33
C LYS A 615 -18.18 7.48 13.41
N TYR A 616 -19.03 8.15 12.64
CA TYR A 616 -19.99 7.50 11.77
C TYR A 616 -19.38 7.13 10.44
N THR A 617 -19.76 5.97 9.91
CA THR A 617 -19.38 5.60 8.54
C THR A 617 -20.12 6.49 7.53
N LEU A 618 -19.54 6.65 6.33
CA LEU A 618 -20.20 7.39 5.25
C LEU A 618 -21.60 6.88 4.91
N THR A 619 -21.80 5.57 5.02
CA THR A 619 -23.11 4.95 4.79
C THR A 619 -24.11 5.37 5.85
N ALA A 620 -23.70 5.31 7.12
CA ALA A 620 -24.57 5.75 8.23
C ALA A 620 -24.92 7.25 8.15
N LEU A 621 -23.95 8.09 7.75
CA LEU A 621 -24.22 9.52 7.53
C LEU A 621 -25.20 9.76 6.37
N ALA A 622 -25.07 9.02 5.27
CA ALA A 622 -26.00 9.11 4.15
C ALA A 622 -27.42 8.68 4.53
N GLU A 623 -27.56 7.63 5.33
CA GLU A 623 -28.83 7.16 5.86
C GLU A 623 -29.47 8.20 6.79
N LEU A 624 -28.70 8.82 7.69
CA LEU A 624 -29.16 9.92 8.54
C LEU A 624 -29.67 11.14 7.74
N CYS A 625 -29.14 11.34 6.53
CA CYS A 625 -29.60 12.39 5.61
C CYS A 625 -30.81 11.97 4.76
N GLY A 626 -31.30 10.74 4.89
CA GLY A 626 -32.48 10.24 4.18
C GLY A 626 -32.20 9.52 2.86
N PHE A 627 -30.94 9.17 2.55
CA PHE A 627 -30.65 8.32 1.39
C PHE A 627 -30.96 6.85 1.70
N SER A 628 -31.73 6.20 0.85
CA SER A 628 -32.10 4.78 1.00
C SER A 628 -31.00 3.81 0.56
N SER A 629 -29.95 4.28 -0.12
CA SER A 629 -28.81 3.45 -0.52
C SER A 629 -27.53 4.25 -0.70
N ARG A 630 -26.40 3.62 -0.37
CA ARG A 630 -25.06 4.17 -0.57
C ARG A 630 -24.81 4.57 -2.03
N THR A 631 -25.26 3.73 -2.98
CA THR A 631 -25.02 3.97 -4.40
C THR A 631 -25.74 5.22 -4.91
N SER A 632 -26.99 5.46 -4.50
CA SER A 632 -27.71 6.67 -4.87
C SER A 632 -27.09 7.93 -4.27
N PHE A 633 -26.64 7.87 -3.02
CA PHE A 633 -25.93 8.96 -2.38
C PHE A 633 -24.62 9.31 -3.12
N PHE A 634 -23.73 8.33 -3.35
CA PHE A 634 -22.43 8.57 -4.00
C PHE A 634 -22.59 9.15 -5.41
N ARG A 635 -23.53 8.60 -6.19
CA ARG A 635 -23.83 9.08 -7.55
C ARG A 635 -24.34 10.51 -7.55
N TYR A 636 -25.31 10.82 -6.67
CA TYR A 636 -25.91 12.15 -6.62
C TYR A 636 -24.93 13.18 -6.06
N PHE A 637 -24.20 12.83 -5.01
CA PHE A 637 -23.17 13.69 -4.43
C PHE A 637 -22.13 14.11 -5.45
N LYS A 638 -21.57 13.14 -6.21
CA LYS A 638 -20.60 13.42 -7.27
C LYS A 638 -21.22 14.28 -8.40
N LYS A 639 -22.51 14.06 -8.73
CA LYS A 639 -23.23 14.87 -9.74
C LYS A 639 -23.30 16.34 -9.32
N VAL A 640 -23.57 16.63 -8.04
CA VAL A 640 -23.80 17.99 -7.55
C VAL A 640 -22.50 18.69 -7.14
N ILE A 641 -21.59 18.00 -6.48
CA ILE A 641 -20.37 18.56 -5.87
C ILE A 641 -19.15 18.42 -6.80
N GLY A 642 -19.20 17.53 -7.79
CA GLY A 642 -18.11 17.29 -8.74
C GLY A 642 -17.06 16.27 -8.27
N ILE A 643 -16.94 16.06 -6.96
CA ILE A 643 -16.00 15.11 -6.33
C ILE A 643 -16.74 14.06 -5.51
N THR A 644 -16.07 12.98 -5.15
CA THR A 644 -16.67 11.93 -4.32
C THR A 644 -16.84 12.37 -2.85
N PRO A 645 -17.79 11.79 -2.09
CA PRO A 645 -17.92 12.08 -0.66
C PRO A 645 -16.64 11.88 0.15
N ASN A 646 -15.82 10.88 -0.20
CA ASN A 646 -14.53 10.64 0.45
C ASN A 646 -13.52 11.77 0.18
N GLU A 647 -13.44 12.23 -1.05
CA GLU A 647 -12.58 13.35 -1.44
C GLU A 647 -13.04 14.65 -0.76
N TYR A 648 -14.35 14.85 -0.67
CA TYR A 648 -14.94 16.01 0.01
C TYR A 648 -14.60 16.05 1.51
N ILE A 649 -14.71 14.92 2.22
CA ILE A 649 -14.35 14.85 3.65
C ILE A 649 -12.84 15.10 3.84
N ARG A 650 -12.00 14.55 2.96
CA ARG A 650 -10.56 14.83 3.03
C ARG A 650 -10.24 16.31 2.80
N SER A 651 -10.97 16.97 1.91
CA SER A 651 -10.76 18.40 1.65
C SER A 651 -11.16 19.28 2.83
N ILE A 652 -12.22 18.93 3.57
CA ILE A 652 -12.67 19.67 4.77
C ILE A 652 -11.68 19.47 5.93
N GLY A 653 -11.16 18.24 6.13
CA GLY A 653 -10.18 17.94 7.19
C GLY A 653 -8.82 18.64 7.01
N LYS A 654 -8.54 19.19 5.83
CA LYS A 654 -7.34 20.00 5.57
C LYS A 654 -7.53 21.50 5.86
N THR A 655 -8.75 21.97 5.93
CA THR A 655 -9.05 23.40 6.19
C THR A 655 -9.24 23.73 7.68
N ASN A 656 -9.32 22.75 8.54
CA ASN A 656 -9.43 22.95 10.01
C ASN A 656 -8.12 22.75 10.76
N GLY A 657 -6.99 22.74 10.07
CA GLY A 657 -5.64 22.53 10.59
C GLY A 657 -4.67 23.67 10.28
N GLU A 658 -5.16 24.93 10.20
CA GLU A 658 -4.34 26.15 10.25
C GLU A 658 -4.65 26.95 11.51
#